data_2557e3c42c191379424bf0287e9721a8
#
_entry.id   2557e3c42c191379424bf0287e9721a8
#
_cell.length_a   1.000
_cell.length_b   1.000
_cell.length_c   1.000
_cell.angle_alpha   90.00
_cell.angle_beta   90.00
_cell.angle_gamma   90.00
#
_symmetry.space_group_name_H-M   'P 1'
#
loop_
_entity.id
_entity.type
_entity.pdbx_description
1 polymer ?
#
loop_
_entity_poly.entity_id
_entity_poly.type
_entity_poly.pdbx_seq_one_letter_code
_entity_poly.pdbx_strand_id
1 'polypeptide(L)'
;MDSQPPLDLLGPTDGDTTLTLADYAQTAYLEYALSVVKGRALPDVSDGQKPVQRRILYSMSRMGLGFGGTNGTVGAKPVKSARVVGDVLGRFHPHSDQAAYDALVRMAQDFSQRYPLVDGQGNFGSRDGDGAAAMRYTEARLARITSLLLDEIDEGTVDFIPNYDGSTEEPRLLPARLPFTLLNGASGIAVGLATEIPSHNLREIADACVALIKSNGKLSEEELFAIVPGPDYPGGAQIISSPTDIADAYRTGRGSLKVRARWKIEELARGQWQLVVNELPPGVSSQRVLEEIEEITNPKVKAGKKALSAEQTQLKAAMLSVLDVVRDESSKDAAVRLVFEPKTSRISQEEFITTLLAQTSLETSSPINLTMVGIDGKPTQKSLRQMLNEWIAFREITVEKRSRFRLGKVQDRIHILEGRQLVLLNIDEVIAIIRAAEDPKAALIARFNLSEVQAEDILEIRLRQLARLEAIKIEQQLKELREEQKKLEDILASPAALRRLLVKEIEADAKTFEDARRTLIQAEKRAVAEVKVVDEPVTVIVSQKGWVRAQKGWASEKAAGNGNGAAPEYSFKSGDALYEAFECRSVDTLLVFGSAKDKSVRVYTVPVASLPGGRGDGQPVTTLIDLDAGTHVTHFFAGPVGASLLLANTGGYGFIATVENMMSRQRGGKAFVDVGEGEQLCRPSLVGGASGAEPMPAATHVACASTGGRILTFDIAELKSLPKGGRGLTLIDLEAKDTLAGAAAYTRSVKIEGIGRGGKEREETLEIRTLNNARGSRARKGKAADLGFKPASIVRVQ
;
A
#
# COMPACT_ATOMS: atom_id res chain seq x y z
N MET A 1 31.10 -22.33 13.02
CA MET A 1 32.07 -21.68 13.92
C MET A 1 32.26 -20.29 13.38
N ASP A 2 31.52 -19.36 13.97
CA ASP A 2 31.51 -17.96 13.56
C ASP A 2 32.76 -17.26 14.11
N SER A 3 33.67 -16.94 13.23
CA SER A 3 34.75 -16.02 13.55
C SER A 3 34.25 -14.58 13.34
N GLN A 4 33.73 -13.98 14.41
CA GLN A 4 33.59 -12.52 14.45
C GLN A 4 34.99 -11.89 14.37
N PRO A 5 35.16 -10.78 13.61
CA PRO A 5 36.39 -10.03 13.66
C PRO A 5 36.59 -9.46 15.07
N PRO A 6 37.81 -9.40 15.59
CA PRO A 6 38.06 -8.87 16.92
C PRO A 6 37.64 -7.39 16.97
N LEU A 7 36.84 -7.06 17.95
CA LEU A 7 36.49 -5.70 18.35
C LEU A 7 37.76 -5.02 18.95
N ASP A 8 38.57 -4.45 18.09
CA ASP A 8 39.68 -3.59 18.51
C ASP A 8 39.36 -2.13 18.17
N LEU A 9 38.26 -1.65 18.70
CA LEU A 9 37.81 -0.25 18.59
C LEU A 9 37.97 0.53 19.91
N LEU A 10 38.59 -0.07 20.92
CA LEU A 10 38.92 0.59 22.17
C LEU A 10 40.44 0.76 22.28
N GLY A 11 40.92 1.91 21.82
CA GLY A 11 42.24 2.37 22.24
C GLY A 11 42.32 2.43 23.80
N PRO A 12 43.52 2.41 24.40
CA PRO A 12 43.67 2.37 25.84
C PRO A 12 43.04 3.61 26.47
N THR A 13 41.87 3.47 27.06
CA THR A 13 41.29 4.50 27.92
C THR A 13 41.69 4.26 29.32
N ASP A 14 42.52 5.12 29.83
CA ASP A 14 42.68 5.33 31.29
C ASP A 14 41.32 5.78 31.84
N GLY A 15 40.70 4.96 32.66
CA GLY A 15 39.47 5.28 33.38
C GLY A 15 38.41 4.20 33.22
N ASP A 16 38.05 3.63 34.35
CA ASP A 16 37.03 2.60 34.57
C ASP A 16 35.63 3.04 34.07
N THR A 17 35.42 2.97 32.77
CA THR A 17 34.09 3.13 32.15
C THR A 17 33.49 1.74 31.93
N THR A 18 32.90 1.17 32.97
CA THR A 18 32.02 0.01 32.86
C THR A 18 30.81 0.42 32.00
N LEU A 19 30.84 0.08 30.73
CA LEU A 19 29.65 0.16 29.86
C LEU A 19 28.57 -0.71 30.51
N THR A 20 27.40 -0.14 30.81
CA THR A 20 26.29 -0.95 31.28
C THR A 20 25.83 -1.89 30.14
N LEU A 21 25.29 -3.06 30.51
CA LEU A 21 24.72 -3.99 29.53
C LEU A 21 23.67 -3.30 28.64
N ALA A 22 22.95 -2.32 29.16
CA ALA A 22 21.96 -1.53 28.45
C ALA A 22 22.62 -0.65 27.37
N ASP A 23 23.68 0.07 27.67
CA ASP A 23 24.41 0.91 26.72
C ASP A 23 25.06 0.08 25.62
N TYR A 24 25.66 -1.07 26.00
CA TYR A 24 26.21 -2.01 25.04
C TYR A 24 25.14 -2.55 24.08
N ALA A 25 24.00 -3.01 24.60
CA ALA A 25 22.90 -3.52 23.81
C ALA A 25 22.30 -2.45 22.87
N GLN A 26 22.18 -1.22 23.35
CA GLN A 26 21.70 -0.09 22.54
C GLN A 26 22.66 0.22 21.40
N THR A 27 23.95 0.30 21.67
CA THR A 27 24.99 0.58 20.66
C THR A 27 25.05 -0.54 19.61
N ALA A 28 25.13 -1.79 20.05
CA ALA A 28 25.16 -2.96 19.19
C ALA A 28 23.89 -3.07 18.31
N TYR A 29 22.71 -2.77 18.89
CA TYR A 29 21.47 -2.74 18.14
C TYR A 29 21.45 -1.63 17.10
N LEU A 30 21.94 -0.44 17.44
CA LEU A 30 22.03 0.68 16.49
C LEU A 30 23.00 0.38 15.33
N GLU A 31 24.15 -0.19 15.63
CA GLU A 31 25.13 -0.61 14.62
C GLU A 31 24.55 -1.69 13.71
N TYR A 32 23.88 -2.69 14.27
CA TYR A 32 23.16 -3.69 13.49
C TYR A 32 22.08 -3.07 12.62
N ALA A 33 21.24 -2.17 13.17
CA ALA A 33 20.20 -1.49 12.43
C ALA A 33 20.76 -0.67 11.26
N LEU A 34 21.84 0.08 11.47
CA LEU A 34 22.53 0.85 10.43
C LEU A 34 23.13 -0.06 9.36
N SER A 35 23.73 -1.17 9.75
CA SER A 35 24.25 -2.18 8.83
C SER A 35 23.17 -2.77 7.94
N VAL A 36 22.01 -3.14 8.51
CA VAL A 36 20.88 -3.66 7.73
C VAL A 36 20.31 -2.61 6.79
N VAL A 37 20.17 -1.38 7.24
CA VAL A 37 19.62 -0.27 6.45
C VAL A 37 20.51 0.07 5.26
N LYS A 38 21.82 0.32 5.50
CA LYS A 38 22.78 0.74 4.45
C LYS A 38 23.34 -0.42 3.64
N GLY A 39 23.56 -1.58 4.29
CA GLY A 39 24.27 -2.71 3.72
C GLY A 39 23.38 -3.77 3.05
N ARG A 40 22.04 -3.70 3.20
CA ARG A 40 21.18 -4.82 2.76
C ARG A 40 19.83 -4.44 2.18
N ALA A 41 19.06 -3.58 2.87
CA ALA A 41 17.63 -3.50 2.64
C ALA A 41 17.22 -2.40 1.67
N LEU A 42 17.87 -1.22 1.72
CA LEU A 42 17.49 -0.06 0.93
C LEU A 42 18.33 0.07 -0.34
N PRO A 43 17.73 0.52 -1.45
CA PRO A 43 18.48 0.90 -2.65
C PRO A 43 19.15 2.27 -2.44
N ASP A 44 20.22 2.55 -3.20
CA ASP A 44 20.81 3.87 -3.29
C ASP A 44 20.13 4.68 -4.39
N VAL A 45 19.90 5.97 -4.17
CA VAL A 45 19.26 6.88 -5.15
C VAL A 45 20.08 6.97 -6.43
N SER A 46 21.41 6.87 -6.31
CA SER A 46 22.37 7.07 -7.40
C SER A 46 22.30 5.97 -8.47
N ASP A 47 22.32 4.70 -8.06
CA ASP A 47 22.33 3.57 -8.99
C ASP A 47 21.14 2.61 -8.88
N GLY A 48 20.28 2.82 -7.90
CA GLY A 48 19.08 2.00 -7.68
C GLY A 48 19.36 0.58 -7.19
N GLN A 49 20.62 0.26 -6.84
CA GLN A 49 21.00 -1.09 -6.49
C GLN A 49 21.18 -1.27 -4.99
N LYS A 50 20.80 -2.43 -4.50
CA LYS A 50 21.22 -2.92 -3.19
C LYS A 50 22.66 -3.45 -3.28
N PRO A 51 23.44 -3.47 -2.20
CA PRO A 51 24.83 -3.92 -2.25
C PRO A 51 25.03 -5.30 -2.91
N VAL A 52 24.19 -6.28 -2.61
CA VAL A 52 24.28 -7.61 -3.23
C VAL A 52 24.06 -7.54 -4.75
N GLN A 53 23.11 -6.75 -5.22
CA GLN A 53 22.82 -6.60 -6.65
C GLN A 53 24.02 -5.93 -7.36
N ARG A 54 24.56 -4.87 -6.77
CA ARG A 54 25.74 -4.15 -7.30
C ARG A 54 26.94 -5.09 -7.43
N ARG A 55 27.19 -5.92 -6.41
CA ARG A 55 28.29 -6.90 -6.40
C ARG A 55 28.11 -7.97 -7.45
N ILE A 56 26.88 -8.47 -7.65
CA ILE A 56 26.57 -9.44 -8.70
C ILE A 56 26.85 -8.85 -10.08
N LEU A 57 26.33 -7.66 -10.37
CA LEU A 57 26.53 -7.00 -11.67
C LEU A 57 28.00 -6.70 -11.94
N TYR A 58 28.72 -6.22 -10.94
CA TYR A 58 30.16 -5.97 -11.04
C TYR A 58 30.97 -7.25 -11.27
N SER A 59 30.71 -8.31 -10.49
CA SER A 59 31.35 -9.61 -10.68
C SER A 59 31.10 -10.14 -12.09
N MET A 60 29.85 -10.13 -12.57
CA MET A 60 29.54 -10.57 -13.94
C MET A 60 30.24 -9.73 -15.00
N SER A 61 30.41 -8.42 -14.80
CA SER A 61 31.19 -7.56 -15.68
C SER A 61 32.66 -7.95 -15.70
N ARG A 62 33.28 -8.19 -14.54
CA ARG A 62 34.69 -8.62 -14.41
C ARG A 62 34.92 -10.04 -14.97
N MET A 63 33.91 -10.88 -14.97
CA MET A 63 33.93 -12.19 -15.64
C MET A 63 33.77 -12.08 -17.17
N GLY A 64 33.57 -10.89 -17.71
CA GLY A 64 33.39 -10.67 -19.15
C GLY A 64 32.03 -11.16 -19.68
N LEU A 65 30.99 -11.21 -18.86
CA LEU A 65 29.67 -11.72 -19.23
C LEU A 65 28.77 -10.65 -19.86
N GLY A 66 29.33 -9.66 -20.57
CA GLY A 66 28.59 -8.61 -21.26
C GLY A 66 27.71 -9.11 -22.39
N PHE A 67 26.66 -8.37 -22.71
CA PHE A 67 25.69 -8.72 -23.77
C PHE A 67 26.29 -8.62 -25.19
N GLY A 68 27.42 -7.93 -25.39
CA GLY A 68 28.02 -7.62 -26.69
C GLY A 68 27.81 -6.15 -27.06
N GLY A 69 28.89 -5.57 -27.63
CA GLY A 69 28.87 -4.14 -27.95
C GLY A 69 27.97 -3.79 -29.13
N THR A 70 27.71 -2.51 -29.31
CA THR A 70 26.94 -1.91 -30.41
C THR A 70 27.55 -2.14 -31.81
N ASN A 71 28.81 -2.63 -31.84
CA ASN A 71 29.56 -2.86 -33.09
C ASN A 71 29.50 -4.30 -33.64
N GLY A 72 28.45 -5.07 -33.33
CA GLY A 72 28.27 -6.42 -33.90
C GLY A 72 29.19 -7.49 -33.27
N THR A 73 29.86 -7.21 -32.17
CA THR A 73 30.57 -8.24 -31.38
C THR A 73 29.57 -9.21 -30.76
N VAL A 74 29.79 -10.50 -30.99
CA VAL A 74 28.97 -11.57 -30.40
C VAL A 74 29.04 -11.44 -28.87
N GLY A 75 27.88 -11.33 -28.22
CA GLY A 75 27.80 -11.28 -26.76
C GLY A 75 28.45 -12.49 -26.11
N ALA A 76 28.86 -12.35 -24.88
CA ALA A 76 29.41 -13.44 -24.08
C ALA A 76 28.39 -14.61 -23.99
N LYS A 77 28.88 -15.84 -24.04
CA LYS A 77 28.04 -17.00 -23.75
C LYS A 77 27.60 -16.96 -22.28
N PRO A 78 26.34 -17.28 -21.96
CA PRO A 78 25.91 -17.44 -20.59
C PRO A 78 26.75 -18.51 -19.88
N VAL A 79 26.96 -18.33 -18.58
CA VAL A 79 27.65 -19.29 -17.73
C VAL A 79 26.71 -19.80 -16.64
N LYS A 80 27.01 -20.94 -16.05
CA LYS A 80 26.23 -21.50 -14.94
C LYS A 80 26.11 -20.47 -13.81
N SER A 81 24.90 -20.25 -13.30
CA SER A 81 24.64 -19.31 -12.21
C SER A 81 25.48 -19.60 -10.98
N ALA A 82 25.75 -20.87 -10.69
CA ALA A 82 26.65 -21.31 -9.63
C ALA A 82 28.06 -20.71 -9.74
N ARG A 83 28.57 -20.49 -10.96
CA ARG A 83 29.88 -19.84 -11.18
C ARG A 83 29.84 -18.35 -10.81
N VAL A 84 28.75 -17.67 -11.17
CA VAL A 84 28.56 -16.26 -10.78
C VAL A 84 28.42 -16.12 -9.27
N VAL A 85 27.58 -16.95 -8.66
CA VAL A 85 27.39 -16.96 -7.20
C VAL A 85 28.71 -17.23 -6.49
N GLY A 86 29.48 -18.23 -6.96
CA GLY A 86 30.80 -18.55 -6.37
C GLY A 86 31.81 -17.40 -6.45
N ASP A 87 31.89 -16.67 -7.57
CA ASP A 87 32.76 -15.49 -7.71
C ASP A 87 32.32 -14.35 -6.78
N VAL A 88 31.01 -14.10 -6.68
CA VAL A 88 30.44 -13.07 -5.80
C VAL A 88 30.74 -13.36 -4.34
N LEU A 89 30.55 -14.60 -3.88
CA LEU A 89 30.80 -14.99 -2.49
C LEU A 89 32.28 -14.94 -2.15
N GLY A 90 33.11 -15.45 -3.05
CA GLY A 90 34.55 -15.52 -2.82
C GLY A 90 35.26 -14.17 -2.82
N ARG A 91 34.77 -13.20 -3.56
CA ARG A 91 35.46 -11.92 -3.76
C ARG A 91 34.79 -10.72 -3.11
N PHE A 92 33.44 -10.69 -3.02
CA PHE A 92 32.74 -9.46 -2.68
C PHE A 92 31.69 -9.58 -1.58
N HIS A 93 31.00 -10.71 -1.44
CA HIS A 93 29.82 -10.82 -0.59
C HIS A 93 29.81 -12.13 0.23
N PRO A 94 30.53 -12.19 1.36
CA PRO A 94 30.72 -13.41 2.16
C PRO A 94 29.48 -13.78 3.00
N HIS A 95 28.35 -14.00 2.34
CA HIS A 95 27.07 -14.34 2.94
C HIS A 95 26.51 -15.64 2.33
N SER A 96 25.23 -15.97 2.58
CA SER A 96 24.59 -17.16 2.03
C SER A 96 24.58 -17.17 0.49
N ASP A 97 24.97 -18.31 -0.09
CA ASP A 97 24.90 -18.59 -1.53
C ASP A 97 23.45 -18.49 -2.04
N GLN A 98 22.49 -18.99 -1.27
CA GLN A 98 21.07 -18.88 -1.62
C GLN A 98 20.62 -17.43 -1.71
N ALA A 99 21.05 -16.55 -0.79
CA ALA A 99 20.67 -15.13 -0.84
C ALA A 99 21.25 -14.42 -2.08
N ALA A 100 22.49 -14.74 -2.46
CA ALA A 100 23.09 -14.21 -3.68
C ALA A 100 22.39 -14.76 -4.94
N TYR A 101 22.06 -16.05 -4.94
CA TYR A 101 21.32 -16.67 -6.05
C TYR A 101 19.91 -16.09 -6.18
N ASP A 102 19.17 -15.93 -5.09
CA ASP A 102 17.83 -15.33 -5.11
C ASP A 102 17.84 -13.88 -5.65
N ALA A 103 18.88 -13.10 -5.33
CA ALA A 103 19.06 -11.78 -5.89
C ALA A 103 19.35 -11.83 -7.40
N LEU A 104 20.21 -12.74 -7.86
CA LEU A 104 20.47 -12.98 -9.28
C LEU A 104 19.20 -13.38 -10.03
N VAL A 105 18.41 -14.30 -9.46
CA VAL A 105 17.14 -14.76 -10.01
C VAL A 105 16.17 -13.59 -10.19
N ARG A 106 15.98 -12.77 -9.17
CA ARG A 106 15.08 -11.63 -9.25
C ARG A 106 15.47 -10.62 -10.33
N MET A 107 16.78 -10.40 -10.53
CA MET A 107 17.27 -9.51 -11.58
C MET A 107 17.06 -10.06 -13.00
N ALA A 108 16.80 -11.37 -13.14
CA ALA A 108 16.50 -12.02 -14.42
C ALA A 108 15.01 -12.17 -14.71
N GLN A 109 14.13 -11.95 -13.71
CA GLN A 109 12.68 -12.16 -13.85
C GLN A 109 12.01 -10.95 -14.49
N ASP A 110 11.39 -11.11 -15.63
CA ASP A 110 10.66 -10.06 -16.37
C ASP A 110 9.31 -9.69 -15.75
N PHE A 111 8.79 -10.55 -14.86
CA PHE A 111 7.59 -10.27 -14.06
C PHE A 111 7.91 -9.58 -12.72
N SER A 112 9.20 -9.56 -12.29
CA SER A 112 9.66 -8.86 -11.09
C SER A 112 10.32 -7.53 -11.42
N GLN A 113 11.05 -7.46 -12.53
CA GLN A 113 11.77 -6.29 -12.99
C GLN A 113 11.12 -5.72 -14.23
N ARG A 114 10.88 -4.40 -14.26
CA ARG A 114 10.38 -3.74 -15.47
C ARG A 114 11.41 -3.79 -16.61
N TYR A 115 12.68 -3.73 -16.23
CA TYR A 115 13.86 -3.83 -17.10
C TYR A 115 14.86 -4.83 -16.49
N PRO A 116 14.75 -6.13 -16.82
CA PRO A 116 15.66 -7.14 -16.29
C PRO A 116 17.13 -6.81 -16.54
N LEU A 117 17.97 -6.96 -15.50
CA LEU A 117 19.41 -6.67 -15.57
C LEU A 117 20.24 -7.89 -15.94
N VAL A 118 19.66 -9.07 -15.81
CA VAL A 118 20.31 -10.36 -16.13
C VAL A 118 19.50 -11.06 -17.21
N ASP A 119 20.19 -11.56 -18.23
CA ASP A 119 19.65 -12.45 -19.25
C ASP A 119 19.87 -13.89 -18.79
N GLY A 120 18.81 -14.51 -18.29
CA GLY A 120 18.80 -15.85 -17.72
C GLY A 120 18.35 -16.89 -18.71
N GLN A 121 19.04 -18.05 -18.71
CA GLN A 121 18.64 -19.24 -19.49
C GLN A 121 18.33 -20.41 -18.55
N GLY A 122 17.18 -21.03 -18.75
CA GLY A 122 16.65 -22.08 -17.88
C GLY A 122 15.43 -21.62 -17.09
N ASN A 123 15.11 -22.32 -16.01
CA ASN A 123 13.98 -22.00 -15.16
C ASN A 123 14.41 -21.03 -14.03
N PHE A 124 14.01 -19.77 -14.15
CA PHE A 124 14.18 -18.71 -13.14
C PHE A 124 12.93 -18.47 -12.27
N GLY A 125 12.06 -19.46 -12.17
CA GLY A 125 10.80 -19.35 -11.45
C GLY A 125 9.65 -18.85 -12.32
N SER A 126 8.47 -18.83 -11.75
CA SER A 126 7.26 -18.31 -12.39
C SER A 126 6.60 -17.22 -11.57
N ARG A 127 5.66 -16.54 -12.20
CA ARG A 127 4.79 -15.56 -11.53
C ARG A 127 3.90 -16.20 -10.47
N ASP A 128 3.62 -17.50 -10.59
CA ASP A 128 2.75 -18.25 -9.68
C ASP A 128 3.46 -18.74 -8.41
N GLY A 129 4.71 -18.31 -8.21
CA GLY A 129 5.46 -18.62 -7.01
C GLY A 129 6.33 -19.87 -7.11
N ASP A 130 6.39 -20.50 -8.28
CA ASP A 130 7.36 -21.58 -8.51
C ASP A 130 8.78 -21.02 -8.33
N GLY A 131 9.57 -21.74 -7.55
CA GLY A 131 10.96 -21.39 -7.32
C GLY A 131 11.82 -21.58 -8.56
N ALA A 132 12.92 -20.83 -8.65
CA ALA A 132 13.92 -21.08 -9.68
C ALA A 132 14.55 -22.47 -9.51
N ALA A 133 14.98 -23.07 -10.62
CA ALA A 133 15.78 -24.29 -10.57
C ALA A 133 17.10 -24.03 -9.83
N ALA A 134 17.70 -25.06 -9.25
CA ALA A 134 18.98 -24.93 -8.56
C ALA A 134 20.04 -24.28 -9.47
N MET A 135 20.91 -23.44 -8.90
CA MET A 135 21.90 -22.60 -9.62
C MET A 135 22.85 -23.38 -10.54
N ARG A 136 22.99 -24.69 -10.34
CA ARG A 136 23.77 -25.57 -11.21
C ARG A 136 23.10 -25.86 -12.56
N TYR A 137 21.79 -25.64 -12.68
CA TYR A 137 21.02 -25.88 -13.92
C TYR A 137 20.81 -24.59 -14.71
N THR A 138 20.67 -23.45 -14.07
CA THR A 138 20.45 -22.16 -14.73
C THR A 138 21.75 -21.56 -15.23
N GLU A 139 21.65 -20.73 -16.28
CA GLU A 139 22.77 -19.98 -16.84
C GLU A 139 22.41 -18.49 -16.91
N ALA A 140 23.41 -17.63 -16.77
CA ALA A 140 23.21 -16.19 -16.74
C ALA A 140 24.32 -15.42 -17.46
N ARG A 141 23.96 -14.31 -18.05
CA ARG A 141 24.83 -13.23 -18.52
C ARG A 141 24.17 -11.87 -18.24
N LEU A 142 24.88 -10.78 -18.42
CA LEU A 142 24.32 -9.43 -18.30
C LEU A 142 23.33 -9.16 -19.43
N ALA A 143 22.22 -8.54 -19.12
CA ALA A 143 21.25 -8.06 -20.10
C ALA A 143 21.79 -6.79 -20.81
N ARG A 144 21.30 -6.46 -22.00
CA ARG A 144 21.76 -5.31 -22.77
C ARG A 144 21.66 -3.98 -22.02
N ILE A 145 20.57 -3.77 -21.28
CA ILE A 145 20.35 -2.52 -20.54
C ILE A 145 21.35 -2.30 -19.41
N THR A 146 22.04 -3.35 -18.96
CA THR A 146 23.04 -3.26 -17.88
C THR A 146 24.27 -2.43 -18.29
N SER A 147 24.47 -2.22 -19.60
CA SER A 147 25.47 -1.27 -20.12
C SER A 147 25.27 0.13 -19.54
N LEU A 148 24.04 0.53 -19.28
CA LEU A 148 23.73 1.83 -18.64
C LEU A 148 24.21 1.93 -17.19
N LEU A 149 24.57 0.83 -16.56
CA LEU A 149 25.13 0.77 -15.20
C LEU A 149 26.66 0.55 -15.17
N LEU A 150 27.23 -0.07 -16.21
CA LEU A 150 28.58 -0.62 -16.14
C LEU A 150 29.58 -0.04 -17.12
N ASP A 151 29.13 0.46 -18.30
CA ASP A 151 30.07 0.86 -19.38
C ASP A 151 31.08 1.93 -18.99
N GLU A 152 30.75 2.81 -18.06
CA GLU A 152 31.61 3.90 -17.63
C GLU A 152 32.41 3.60 -16.34
N ILE A 153 32.37 2.35 -15.83
CA ILE A 153 32.92 2.01 -14.51
C ILE A 153 34.45 2.17 -14.43
N ASP A 154 35.14 1.95 -15.55
CA ASP A 154 36.61 2.04 -15.66
C ASP A 154 37.08 3.43 -16.09
N GLU A 155 36.19 4.42 -16.13
CA GLU A 155 36.47 5.78 -16.54
C GLU A 155 36.61 6.78 -15.37
N GLY A 156 37.01 6.30 -14.20
CA GLY A 156 37.19 7.14 -13.00
C GLY A 156 35.91 7.78 -12.47
N THR A 157 34.77 7.25 -12.84
CA THR A 157 33.41 7.79 -12.55
C THR A 157 32.96 7.62 -11.12
N VAL A 158 33.35 6.52 -10.49
CA VAL A 158 32.97 6.13 -9.14
C VAL A 158 34.18 5.77 -8.30
N ASP A 159 34.01 5.86 -6.98
CA ASP A 159 35.05 5.50 -6.03
C ASP A 159 35.03 3.99 -5.79
N PHE A 160 36.22 3.40 -5.66
CA PHE A 160 36.42 2.02 -5.30
C PHE A 160 36.81 1.93 -3.82
N ILE A 161 36.32 0.89 -3.18
CA ILE A 161 36.62 0.59 -1.78
C ILE A 161 37.19 -0.83 -1.66
N PRO A 162 38.01 -1.14 -0.66
CA PRO A 162 38.41 -2.50 -0.39
C PRO A 162 37.19 -3.40 -0.15
N ASN A 163 37.26 -4.64 -0.66
CA ASN A 163 36.28 -5.66 -0.34
C ASN A 163 36.38 -6.08 1.13
N TYR A 164 35.60 -7.08 1.55
CA TYR A 164 35.50 -7.52 2.95
C TYR A 164 36.83 -8.01 3.57
N ASP A 165 37.80 -8.50 2.78
CA ASP A 165 39.09 -9.02 3.23
C ASP A 165 40.29 -8.16 2.75
N GLY A 166 40.04 -7.07 2.04
CA GLY A 166 41.06 -6.19 1.49
C GLY A 166 41.87 -6.77 0.33
N SER A 167 41.52 -7.94 -0.19
CA SER A 167 42.25 -8.59 -1.29
C SER A 167 41.97 -7.99 -2.67
N THR A 168 40.83 -7.38 -2.83
CA THR A 168 40.38 -6.74 -4.09
C THR A 168 39.57 -5.47 -3.78
N GLU A 169 39.31 -4.67 -4.80
CA GLU A 169 38.44 -3.51 -4.71
C GLU A 169 37.10 -3.73 -5.37
N GLU A 170 36.07 -3.14 -4.80
CA GLU A 170 34.71 -3.12 -5.35
C GLU A 170 34.22 -1.67 -5.52
N PRO A 171 33.36 -1.37 -6.51
CA PRO A 171 32.80 -0.03 -6.66
C PRO A 171 31.80 0.26 -5.54
N ARG A 172 31.92 1.44 -4.94
CA ARG A 172 30.96 1.91 -3.94
C ARG A 172 29.57 2.09 -4.54
N LEU A 173 29.49 2.59 -5.77
CA LEU A 173 28.29 2.82 -6.56
C LEU A 173 28.56 2.43 -8.01
N LEU A 174 27.52 2.21 -8.80
CA LEU A 174 27.65 2.07 -10.26
C LEU A 174 27.36 3.42 -10.94
N PRO A 175 28.04 3.72 -12.07
CA PRO A 175 27.86 5.00 -12.78
C PRO A 175 26.58 5.03 -13.63
N ALA A 176 25.42 4.91 -12.96
CA ALA A 176 24.14 4.79 -13.62
C ALA A 176 23.82 5.96 -14.56
N ARG A 177 23.58 5.65 -15.82
CA ARG A 177 23.24 6.62 -16.88
C ARG A 177 21.75 7.00 -16.90
N LEU A 178 20.89 6.25 -16.21
CA LEU A 178 19.48 6.52 -15.95
C LEU A 178 19.14 6.18 -14.49
N PRO A 179 18.07 6.75 -13.90
CA PRO A 179 17.73 6.53 -12.49
C PRO A 179 17.05 5.16 -12.27
N PHE A 180 17.84 4.10 -12.17
CA PHE A 180 17.35 2.72 -12.02
C PHE A 180 16.51 2.49 -10.76
N THR A 181 16.65 3.34 -9.73
CA THR A 181 15.76 3.34 -8.56
C THR A 181 14.30 3.48 -8.94
N LEU A 182 14.02 4.30 -9.96
CA LEU A 182 12.66 4.49 -10.49
C LEU A 182 12.33 3.50 -11.61
N LEU A 183 13.30 3.15 -12.46
CA LEU A 183 13.05 2.25 -13.60
C LEU A 183 12.59 0.86 -13.14
N ASN A 184 13.28 0.27 -12.18
CA ASN A 184 12.98 -1.07 -11.68
C ASN A 184 12.27 -1.06 -10.33
N GLY A 185 12.28 0.08 -9.64
CA GLY A 185 11.77 0.16 -8.27
C GLY A 185 12.61 -0.64 -7.28
N ALA A 186 12.14 -0.73 -6.06
CA ALA A 186 12.74 -1.57 -5.02
C ALA A 186 11.73 -1.85 -3.91
N SER A 187 11.76 -3.04 -3.36
CA SER A 187 11.01 -3.43 -2.17
C SER A 187 11.99 -3.96 -1.11
N GLY A 188 11.80 -3.60 0.14
CA GLY A 188 12.66 -4.08 1.23
C GLY A 188 12.21 -3.64 2.60
N ILE A 189 12.51 -4.49 3.59
CA ILE A 189 12.21 -4.24 5.00
C ILE A 189 13.53 -4.16 5.75
N ALA A 190 13.78 -3.03 6.36
CA ALA A 190 14.91 -2.78 7.25
C ALA A 190 14.46 -2.70 8.71
N VAL A 191 15.39 -2.43 9.63
CA VAL A 191 15.05 -2.19 11.03
C VAL A 191 14.45 -0.79 11.17
N GLY A 192 13.16 -0.73 11.50
CA GLY A 192 12.42 0.53 11.66
C GLY A 192 12.08 1.28 10.37
N LEU A 193 12.51 0.79 9.21
CA LEU A 193 12.27 1.40 7.90
C LEU A 193 11.82 0.34 6.89
N ALA A 194 10.98 0.75 5.97
CA ALA A 194 10.60 -0.07 4.81
C ALA A 194 10.67 0.78 3.55
N THR A 195 10.90 0.15 2.42
CA THR A 195 10.85 0.78 1.09
C THR A 195 9.91 -0.01 0.19
N GLU A 196 9.12 0.70 -0.59
CA GLU A 196 8.26 0.14 -1.64
C GLU A 196 8.20 1.18 -2.77
N ILE A 197 9.18 1.12 -3.65
CA ILE A 197 9.32 2.00 -4.80
C ILE A 197 8.80 1.24 -6.02
N PRO A 198 7.71 1.68 -6.65
CA PRO A 198 7.21 1.04 -7.86
C PRO A 198 8.13 1.33 -9.05
N SER A 199 8.10 0.46 -10.05
CA SER A 199 8.77 0.68 -11.32
C SER A 199 8.05 1.71 -12.19
N HIS A 200 8.79 2.33 -13.14
CA HIS A 200 8.29 3.37 -14.03
C HIS A 200 8.73 3.15 -15.47
N ASN A 201 8.05 3.80 -16.40
CA ASN A 201 8.41 3.77 -17.80
C ASN A 201 9.71 4.57 -18.04
N LEU A 202 10.65 3.97 -18.78
CA LEU A 202 11.97 4.53 -19.02
C LEU A 202 11.89 5.88 -19.77
N ARG A 203 11.05 5.97 -20.78
CA ARG A 203 10.90 7.18 -21.58
C ARG A 203 10.40 8.34 -20.73
N GLU A 204 9.36 8.12 -19.94
CA GLU A 204 8.77 9.13 -19.05
C GLU A 204 9.78 9.64 -18.00
N ILE A 205 10.54 8.75 -17.40
CA ILE A 205 11.57 9.12 -16.42
C ILE A 205 12.72 9.88 -17.09
N ALA A 206 13.16 9.47 -18.26
CA ALA A 206 14.18 10.19 -19.02
C ALA A 206 13.72 11.59 -19.42
N ASP A 207 12.50 11.72 -19.92
CA ASP A 207 11.90 13.01 -20.30
C ASP A 207 11.74 13.94 -19.07
N ALA A 208 11.38 13.38 -17.89
CA ALA A 208 11.34 14.14 -16.64
C ALA A 208 12.72 14.65 -16.22
N CYS A 209 13.77 13.82 -16.32
CA CYS A 209 15.15 14.25 -16.06
C CYS A 209 15.56 15.37 -17.02
N VAL A 210 15.30 15.22 -18.32
CA VAL A 210 15.60 16.22 -19.34
C VAL A 210 14.88 17.55 -19.05
N ALA A 211 13.58 17.50 -18.71
CA ALA A 211 12.79 18.67 -18.38
C ALA A 211 13.32 19.39 -17.13
N LEU A 212 13.69 18.65 -16.07
CA LEU A 212 14.29 19.20 -14.86
C LEU A 212 15.64 19.88 -15.13
N ILE A 213 16.50 19.25 -15.95
CA ILE A 213 17.80 19.82 -16.34
C ILE A 213 17.61 21.10 -17.16
N LYS A 214 16.74 21.08 -18.19
CA LYS A 214 16.46 22.22 -19.07
C LYS A 214 15.87 23.41 -18.31
N SER A 215 15.02 23.15 -17.32
CA SER A 215 14.38 24.19 -16.48
C SER A 215 15.26 24.68 -15.32
N ASN A 216 16.49 24.16 -15.15
CA ASN A 216 17.33 24.41 -13.98
C ASN A 216 16.59 24.15 -12.65
N GLY A 217 15.80 23.07 -12.59
CA GLY A 217 15.01 22.69 -11.43
C GLY A 217 13.72 23.51 -11.19
N LYS A 218 13.37 24.45 -12.10
CA LYS A 218 12.19 25.31 -11.98
C LYS A 218 10.90 24.72 -12.56
N LEU A 219 10.95 23.45 -13.03
CA LEU A 219 9.75 22.73 -13.50
C LEU A 219 8.70 22.70 -12.39
N SER A 220 7.42 22.99 -12.69
CA SER A 220 6.35 22.85 -11.69
C SER A 220 6.08 21.38 -11.34
N GLU A 221 5.36 21.12 -10.23
CA GLU A 221 5.00 19.75 -9.89
C GLU A 221 3.97 19.18 -10.87
N GLU A 222 3.04 20.02 -11.31
CA GLU A 222 2.01 19.66 -12.28
C GLU A 222 2.64 19.25 -13.62
N GLU A 223 3.64 20.01 -14.11
CA GLU A 223 4.37 19.65 -15.33
C GLU A 223 5.15 18.35 -15.15
N LEU A 224 5.79 18.14 -13.99
CA LEU A 224 6.52 16.91 -13.68
C LEU A 224 5.57 15.70 -13.67
N PHE A 225 4.41 15.82 -13.02
CA PHE A 225 3.44 14.73 -12.93
C PHE A 225 2.67 14.50 -14.25
N ALA A 226 2.63 15.49 -15.14
CA ALA A 226 2.14 15.29 -16.51
C ALA A 226 3.11 14.44 -17.34
N ILE A 227 4.42 14.56 -17.11
CA ILE A 227 5.45 13.73 -17.76
C ILE A 227 5.49 12.33 -17.15
N VAL A 228 5.39 12.22 -15.82
CA VAL A 228 5.37 10.93 -15.09
C VAL A 228 4.00 10.74 -14.44
N PRO A 229 3.00 10.26 -15.19
CA PRO A 229 1.62 10.19 -14.72
C PRO A 229 1.39 9.12 -13.65
N GLY A 230 2.30 8.17 -13.48
CA GLY A 230 2.20 7.11 -12.50
C GLY A 230 3.16 5.96 -12.73
N PRO A 231 3.18 4.96 -11.83
CA PRO A 231 3.96 3.74 -11.99
C PRO A 231 3.67 2.99 -13.30
N ASP A 232 4.64 2.20 -13.75
CA ASP A 232 4.53 1.29 -14.88
C ASP A 232 5.02 -0.11 -14.46
N TYR A 233 4.08 -0.97 -14.12
CA TYR A 233 4.37 -2.29 -13.56
C TYR A 233 4.78 -3.29 -14.64
N PRO A 234 5.67 -4.27 -14.33
CA PRO A 234 6.13 -5.27 -15.28
C PRO A 234 4.98 -6.06 -15.92
N GLY A 235 3.96 -6.40 -15.15
CA GLY A 235 2.79 -7.17 -15.59
C GLY A 235 1.65 -6.34 -16.17
N GLY A 236 1.80 -5.03 -16.34
CA GLY A 236 0.73 -4.15 -16.82
C GLY A 236 -0.27 -3.80 -15.73
N ALA A 237 -1.52 -4.20 -15.88
CA ALA A 237 -2.67 -3.85 -15.04
C ALA A 237 -3.17 -2.40 -15.23
N GLN A 238 -4.19 -2.02 -14.47
CA GLN A 238 -4.79 -0.68 -14.52
C GLN A 238 -4.72 0.00 -13.16
N ILE A 239 -4.17 1.21 -13.11
CA ILE A 239 -4.26 2.10 -11.94
C ILE A 239 -5.60 2.84 -12.03
N ILE A 240 -6.47 2.64 -11.03
CA ILE A 240 -7.79 3.26 -10.94
C ILE A 240 -7.85 4.43 -9.95
N SER A 241 -6.76 4.73 -9.26
CA SER A 241 -6.62 5.92 -8.41
C SER A 241 -6.72 7.20 -9.23
N SER A 242 -7.23 8.26 -8.60
CA SER A 242 -7.32 9.56 -9.25
C SER A 242 -5.92 10.14 -9.52
N PRO A 243 -5.76 11.03 -10.53
CA PRO A 243 -4.50 11.73 -10.75
C PRO A 243 -4.02 12.52 -9.52
N THR A 244 -4.95 13.02 -8.70
CA THR A 244 -4.63 13.71 -7.45
C THR A 244 -4.03 12.77 -6.41
N ASP A 245 -4.55 11.55 -6.27
CA ASP A 245 -4.01 10.55 -5.32
C ASP A 245 -2.59 10.12 -5.74
N ILE A 246 -2.34 9.99 -7.05
CA ILE A 246 -1.00 9.66 -7.58
C ILE A 246 -0.04 10.83 -7.33
N ALA A 247 -0.46 12.07 -7.60
CA ALA A 247 0.33 13.27 -7.36
C ALA A 247 0.68 13.42 -5.87
N ASP A 248 -0.27 13.18 -4.97
CA ASP A 248 -0.05 13.24 -3.52
C ASP A 248 0.94 12.18 -3.04
N ALA A 249 0.85 10.96 -3.57
CA ALA A 249 1.80 9.90 -3.28
C ALA A 249 3.23 10.28 -3.74
N TYR A 250 3.38 10.90 -4.90
CA TYR A 250 4.68 11.37 -5.40
C TYR A 250 5.21 12.60 -4.67
N ARG A 251 4.33 13.50 -4.23
CA ARG A 251 4.69 14.70 -3.46
C ARG A 251 5.19 14.34 -2.08
N THR A 252 4.49 13.43 -1.41
CA THR A 252 4.81 13.02 -0.03
C THR A 252 5.83 11.89 0.04
N GLY A 253 6.05 11.16 -1.06
CA GLY A 253 6.85 9.94 -1.09
C GLY A 253 6.19 8.74 -0.40
N ARG A 254 4.89 8.85 -0.04
CA ARG A 254 4.14 7.79 0.63
C ARG A 254 2.69 7.79 0.20
N GLY A 255 2.13 6.61 -0.04
CA GLY A 255 0.74 6.48 -0.44
C GLY A 255 0.34 5.05 -0.72
N SER A 256 -0.83 4.89 -1.30
CA SER A 256 -1.31 3.60 -1.77
C SER A 256 -2.21 3.81 -2.98
N LEU A 257 -1.85 3.24 -4.10
CA LEU A 257 -2.63 3.29 -5.32
C LEU A 257 -3.56 2.08 -5.42
N LYS A 258 -4.73 2.28 -5.97
CA LYS A 258 -5.65 1.20 -6.30
C LYS A 258 -5.30 0.68 -7.68
N VAL A 259 -5.09 -0.62 -7.78
CA VAL A 259 -4.70 -1.30 -9.03
C VAL A 259 -5.65 -2.45 -9.28
N ARG A 260 -6.06 -2.58 -10.53
CA ARG A 260 -7.05 -3.54 -11.00
C ARG A 260 -6.46 -4.38 -12.14
N ALA A 261 -6.84 -5.65 -12.20
CA ALA A 261 -6.58 -6.52 -13.33
C ALA A 261 -7.15 -5.95 -14.63
N ARG A 262 -6.58 -6.31 -15.77
CA ARG A 262 -7.19 -6.04 -17.08
C ARG A 262 -7.77 -7.31 -17.66
N TRP A 263 -8.90 -7.17 -18.29
CA TRP A 263 -9.66 -8.28 -18.85
C TRP A 263 -10.29 -7.93 -20.20
N LYS A 264 -10.77 -8.95 -20.84
CA LYS A 264 -11.64 -8.87 -22.02
C LYS A 264 -12.81 -9.85 -21.86
N ILE A 265 -13.94 -9.53 -22.48
CA ILE A 265 -15.03 -10.47 -22.67
C ILE A 265 -14.79 -11.21 -23.97
N GLU A 266 -14.84 -12.52 -23.93
CA GLU A 266 -14.85 -13.40 -25.10
C GLU A 266 -16.25 -13.96 -25.28
N GLU A 267 -16.86 -13.66 -26.42
CA GLU A 267 -18.17 -14.21 -26.78
C GLU A 267 -18.00 -15.63 -27.33
N LEU A 268 -18.82 -16.54 -26.86
CA LEU A 268 -18.83 -17.93 -27.23
C LEU A 268 -20.07 -18.29 -28.06
N ALA A 269 -20.10 -19.50 -28.62
CA ALA A 269 -21.27 -19.99 -29.36
C ALA A 269 -22.55 -19.96 -28.53
N ARG A 270 -23.71 -19.75 -29.17
CA ARG A 270 -25.05 -19.76 -28.56
C ARG A 270 -25.29 -18.64 -27.52
N GLY A 271 -24.63 -17.49 -27.68
CA GLY A 271 -24.79 -16.34 -26.77
C GLY A 271 -24.20 -16.54 -25.38
N GLN A 272 -23.33 -17.51 -25.21
CA GLN A 272 -22.50 -17.66 -24.02
C GLN A 272 -21.32 -16.69 -24.08
N TRP A 273 -20.72 -16.38 -22.95
CA TRP A 273 -19.54 -15.52 -22.85
C TRP A 273 -18.68 -15.95 -21.66
N GLN A 274 -17.41 -15.57 -21.73
CA GLN A 274 -16.46 -15.75 -20.64
C GLN A 274 -15.65 -14.49 -20.39
N LEU A 275 -15.25 -14.29 -19.15
CA LEU A 275 -14.32 -13.23 -18.78
C LEU A 275 -12.91 -13.79 -18.81
N VAL A 276 -12.02 -13.14 -19.53
CA VAL A 276 -10.61 -13.52 -19.63
C VAL A 276 -9.75 -12.42 -19.05
N VAL A 277 -9.10 -12.70 -17.92
CA VAL A 277 -8.11 -11.80 -17.31
C VAL A 277 -6.75 -12.08 -17.94
N ASN A 278 -6.11 -11.05 -18.47
CA ASN A 278 -4.82 -11.11 -19.16
C ASN A 278 -3.71 -10.32 -18.49
N GLU A 279 -4.02 -9.46 -17.53
CA GLU A 279 -3.05 -8.74 -16.72
C GLU A 279 -3.52 -8.71 -15.26
N LEU A 280 -2.60 -8.94 -14.33
CA LEU A 280 -2.87 -8.97 -12.89
C LEU A 280 -2.18 -7.80 -12.18
N PRO A 281 -2.73 -7.32 -11.06
CA PRO A 281 -2.07 -6.31 -10.22
C PRO A 281 -0.68 -6.75 -9.78
N PRO A 282 0.22 -5.81 -9.43
CA PRO A 282 1.56 -6.13 -8.94
C PRO A 282 1.50 -7.01 -7.68
N GLY A 283 2.35 -8.04 -7.64
CA GLY A 283 2.42 -8.97 -6.52
C GLY A 283 1.27 -10.00 -6.44
N VAL A 284 0.36 -10.02 -7.42
CA VAL A 284 -0.71 -11.01 -7.53
C VAL A 284 -0.35 -12.04 -8.60
N SER A 285 -0.47 -13.32 -8.26
CA SER A 285 -0.31 -14.44 -9.17
C SER A 285 -1.65 -15.05 -9.59
N SER A 286 -1.67 -15.80 -10.69
CA SER A 286 -2.84 -16.56 -11.11
C SER A 286 -3.28 -17.55 -10.03
N GLN A 287 -2.33 -18.29 -9.47
CA GLN A 287 -2.58 -19.26 -8.39
C GLN A 287 -3.25 -18.59 -7.18
N ARG A 288 -2.78 -17.40 -6.75
CA ARG A 288 -3.38 -16.69 -5.62
C ARG A 288 -4.86 -16.36 -5.85
N VAL A 289 -5.21 -15.91 -7.05
CA VAL A 289 -6.62 -15.62 -7.39
C VAL A 289 -7.46 -16.90 -7.34
N LEU A 290 -6.94 -18.03 -7.83
CA LEU A 290 -7.62 -19.32 -7.75
C LEU A 290 -7.80 -19.78 -6.30
N GLU A 291 -6.78 -19.66 -5.47
CA GLU A 291 -6.83 -20.00 -4.04
C GLU A 291 -7.88 -19.14 -3.29
N GLU A 292 -7.93 -17.83 -3.55
CA GLU A 292 -8.93 -16.92 -2.97
C GLU A 292 -10.36 -17.33 -3.37
N ILE A 293 -10.57 -17.71 -4.62
CA ILE A 293 -11.88 -18.20 -5.10
C ILE A 293 -12.22 -19.53 -4.45
N GLU A 294 -11.27 -20.46 -4.32
CA GLU A 294 -11.50 -21.73 -3.63
C GLU A 294 -11.83 -21.51 -2.15
N GLU A 295 -11.11 -20.60 -1.46
CA GLU A 295 -11.43 -20.25 -0.07
C GLU A 295 -12.84 -19.68 0.10
N ILE A 296 -13.33 -18.91 -0.87
CA ILE A 296 -14.68 -18.36 -0.87
C ILE A 296 -15.72 -19.45 -1.21
N THR A 297 -15.48 -20.25 -2.23
CA THR A 297 -16.43 -21.27 -2.71
C THR A 297 -16.44 -22.54 -1.87
N ASN A 298 -15.30 -22.89 -1.25
CA ASN A 298 -15.14 -24.05 -0.39
C ASN A 298 -14.47 -23.69 0.97
N PRO A 299 -15.08 -22.79 1.76
CA PRO A 299 -14.48 -22.30 2.98
C PRO A 299 -14.32 -23.39 4.04
N LYS A 300 -13.17 -23.44 4.68
CA LYS A 300 -12.87 -24.35 5.79
C LYS A 300 -13.48 -23.81 7.10
N VAL A 301 -14.04 -24.69 7.91
CA VAL A 301 -14.51 -24.34 9.26
C VAL A 301 -13.31 -23.99 10.12
N LYS A 302 -13.30 -22.81 10.73
CA LYS A 302 -12.19 -22.39 11.63
C LYS A 302 -12.04 -23.35 12.81
N ALA A 303 -10.81 -23.63 13.20
CA ALA A 303 -10.52 -24.49 14.35
C ALA A 303 -11.31 -24.04 15.59
N GLY A 304 -11.99 -24.99 16.25
CA GLY A 304 -12.84 -24.74 17.42
C GLY A 304 -14.29 -24.30 17.13
N LYS A 305 -14.69 -24.15 15.84
CA LYS A 305 -16.08 -23.88 15.46
C LYS A 305 -16.72 -25.11 14.82
N LYS A 306 -18.03 -25.29 15.02
CA LYS A 306 -18.79 -26.43 14.46
C LYS A 306 -19.44 -26.14 13.09
N ALA A 307 -19.43 -24.88 12.64
CA ALA A 307 -20.06 -24.46 11.40
C ALA A 307 -19.31 -23.23 10.82
N LEU A 308 -19.57 -22.94 9.54
CA LEU A 308 -19.09 -21.72 8.86
C LEU A 308 -19.69 -20.47 9.52
N SER A 309 -19.01 -19.34 9.47
CA SER A 309 -19.58 -18.06 9.88
C SER A 309 -20.69 -17.63 8.92
N ALA A 310 -21.59 -16.77 9.38
CA ALA A 310 -22.64 -16.20 8.53
C ALA A 310 -22.02 -15.47 7.32
N GLU A 311 -20.96 -14.72 7.55
CA GLU A 311 -20.18 -14.01 6.50
C GLU A 311 -19.63 -15.00 5.46
N GLN A 312 -18.97 -16.09 5.88
CA GLN A 312 -18.45 -17.11 4.96
C GLN A 312 -19.57 -17.76 4.14
N THR A 313 -20.71 -18.06 4.78
CA THR A 313 -21.87 -18.67 4.09
C THR A 313 -22.45 -17.72 3.06
N GLN A 314 -22.50 -16.42 3.38
CA GLN A 314 -23.04 -15.39 2.51
C GLN A 314 -22.12 -15.11 1.32
N LEU A 315 -20.80 -14.99 1.56
CA LEU A 315 -19.80 -14.84 0.50
C LEU A 315 -19.80 -16.03 -0.45
N LYS A 316 -19.86 -17.26 0.09
CA LYS A 316 -19.99 -18.49 -0.70
C LYS A 316 -21.25 -18.46 -1.58
N ALA A 317 -22.39 -18.13 -1.02
CA ALA A 317 -23.65 -18.06 -1.76
C ALA A 317 -23.58 -16.99 -2.87
N ALA A 318 -23.03 -15.81 -2.57
CA ALA A 318 -22.86 -14.73 -3.54
C ALA A 318 -21.95 -15.14 -4.69
N MET A 319 -20.78 -15.73 -4.42
CA MET A 319 -19.85 -16.17 -5.45
C MET A 319 -20.46 -17.28 -6.32
N LEU A 320 -21.03 -18.32 -5.72
CA LEU A 320 -21.66 -19.45 -6.43
C LEU A 320 -22.95 -19.06 -7.16
N SER A 321 -23.53 -17.90 -6.90
CA SER A 321 -24.68 -17.41 -7.67
C SER A 321 -24.25 -16.87 -9.05
N VAL A 322 -23.03 -16.41 -9.20
CA VAL A 322 -22.53 -15.76 -10.43
C VAL A 322 -21.49 -16.60 -11.15
N LEU A 323 -20.58 -17.26 -10.45
CA LEU A 323 -19.44 -18.01 -11.00
C LEU A 323 -19.79 -19.51 -11.10
N ASP A 324 -19.50 -20.10 -12.28
CA ASP A 324 -19.59 -21.55 -12.53
C ASP A 324 -18.21 -22.20 -12.46
N VAL A 325 -17.30 -21.78 -13.34
CA VAL A 325 -15.98 -22.37 -13.49
C VAL A 325 -14.90 -21.29 -13.58
N VAL A 326 -13.75 -21.58 -13.01
CA VAL A 326 -12.52 -20.83 -13.21
C VAL A 326 -11.42 -21.77 -13.72
N ARG A 327 -10.65 -21.32 -14.71
CA ARG A 327 -9.52 -22.08 -15.29
C ARG A 327 -8.32 -21.16 -15.45
N ASP A 328 -7.14 -21.71 -15.21
CA ASP A 328 -5.88 -21.11 -15.61
C ASP A 328 -5.44 -21.72 -16.95
N GLU A 329 -5.42 -20.90 -17.99
CA GLU A 329 -4.97 -21.24 -19.33
C GLU A 329 -3.68 -20.49 -19.68
N SER A 330 -2.96 -20.01 -18.67
CA SER A 330 -1.68 -19.31 -18.87
C SER A 330 -0.66 -20.22 -19.55
N SER A 331 0.14 -19.64 -20.44
CA SER A 331 1.11 -20.35 -21.26
C SER A 331 2.31 -19.48 -21.57
N LYS A 332 3.27 -19.98 -22.34
CA LYS A 332 4.40 -19.18 -22.83
C LYS A 332 3.96 -18.02 -23.73
N ASP A 333 2.87 -18.21 -24.48
CA ASP A 333 2.36 -17.21 -25.42
C ASP A 333 1.40 -16.21 -24.74
N ALA A 334 0.82 -16.62 -23.60
CA ALA A 334 -0.05 -15.80 -22.78
C ALA A 334 0.34 -15.95 -21.31
N ALA A 335 1.22 -15.09 -20.83
CA ALA A 335 1.77 -15.15 -19.47
C ALA A 335 0.71 -15.14 -18.36
N VAL A 336 -0.44 -14.53 -18.63
CA VAL A 336 -1.65 -14.57 -17.78
C VAL A 336 -2.85 -14.79 -18.68
N ARG A 337 -3.60 -15.88 -18.44
CA ARG A 337 -4.89 -16.14 -19.06
C ARG A 337 -5.78 -16.89 -18.07
N LEU A 338 -6.43 -16.14 -17.19
CA LEU A 338 -7.43 -16.67 -16.28
C LEU A 338 -8.81 -16.53 -16.91
N VAL A 339 -9.50 -17.64 -17.06
CA VAL A 339 -10.82 -17.71 -17.68
C VAL A 339 -11.87 -17.97 -16.61
N PHE A 340 -12.90 -17.11 -16.57
CA PHE A 340 -14.02 -17.19 -15.64
C PHE A 340 -15.30 -17.33 -16.43
N GLU A 341 -16.05 -18.40 -16.17
CA GLU A 341 -17.33 -18.66 -16.82
C GLU A 341 -18.49 -18.31 -15.85
N PRO A 342 -19.44 -17.48 -16.30
CA PRO A 342 -20.62 -17.20 -15.51
C PRO A 342 -21.55 -18.39 -15.44
N LYS A 343 -22.26 -18.53 -14.34
CA LYS A 343 -23.21 -19.63 -14.12
C LYS A 343 -24.32 -19.69 -15.18
N THR A 344 -24.72 -18.57 -15.72
CA THR A 344 -25.62 -18.46 -16.84
C THR A 344 -25.28 -17.24 -17.69
N SER A 345 -25.53 -17.28 -18.99
CA SER A 345 -25.31 -16.15 -19.91
C SER A 345 -26.21 -14.93 -19.63
N ARG A 346 -27.22 -15.07 -18.77
CA ARG A 346 -28.15 -14.00 -18.39
C ARG A 346 -27.62 -13.10 -17.28
N ILE A 347 -26.54 -13.49 -16.61
CA ILE A 347 -25.88 -12.69 -15.58
C ILE A 347 -25.28 -11.44 -16.25
N SER A 348 -25.53 -10.27 -15.65
CA SER A 348 -24.91 -9.03 -16.12
C SER A 348 -23.38 -9.14 -16.04
N GLN A 349 -22.70 -8.78 -17.14
CA GLN A 349 -21.24 -8.75 -17.18
C GLN A 349 -20.69 -7.82 -16.08
N GLU A 350 -21.35 -6.69 -15.83
CA GLU A 350 -20.96 -5.73 -14.80
C GLU A 350 -21.09 -6.33 -13.38
N GLU A 351 -22.20 -7.00 -13.08
CA GLU A 351 -22.42 -7.67 -11.80
C GLU A 351 -21.37 -8.77 -11.55
N PHE A 352 -21.08 -9.56 -12.59
CA PHE A 352 -20.09 -10.62 -12.54
C PHE A 352 -18.68 -10.07 -12.26
N ILE A 353 -18.25 -9.08 -13.04
CA ILE A 353 -16.94 -8.44 -12.91
C ILE A 353 -16.82 -7.77 -11.53
N THR A 354 -17.82 -7.00 -11.13
CA THR A 354 -17.81 -6.29 -9.84
C THR A 354 -17.69 -7.28 -8.66
N THR A 355 -18.38 -8.42 -8.73
CA THR A 355 -18.28 -9.44 -7.71
C THR A 355 -16.87 -10.03 -7.61
N LEU A 356 -16.26 -10.38 -8.74
CA LEU A 356 -14.90 -10.91 -8.77
C LEU A 356 -13.87 -9.88 -8.26
N LEU A 357 -13.93 -8.64 -8.73
CA LEU A 357 -13.03 -7.57 -8.33
C LEU A 357 -13.13 -7.24 -6.83
N ALA A 358 -14.34 -7.24 -6.29
CA ALA A 358 -14.54 -6.90 -4.89
C ALA A 358 -14.16 -8.02 -3.91
N GLN A 359 -14.16 -9.26 -4.36
CA GLN A 359 -13.96 -10.45 -3.50
C GLN A 359 -12.58 -11.11 -3.67
N THR A 360 -11.79 -10.68 -4.65
CA THR A 360 -10.48 -11.27 -4.94
C THR A 360 -9.40 -10.19 -5.09
N SER A 361 -8.15 -10.61 -5.15
CA SER A 361 -7.00 -9.73 -5.43
C SER A 361 -6.94 -9.22 -6.88
N LEU A 362 -7.95 -9.49 -7.73
CA LEU A 362 -8.09 -8.86 -9.05
C LEU A 362 -8.22 -7.32 -8.95
N GLU A 363 -8.65 -6.79 -7.80
CA GLU A 363 -8.52 -5.38 -7.44
C GLU A 363 -7.88 -5.26 -6.06
N THR A 364 -6.72 -4.62 -5.98
CA THR A 364 -5.95 -4.51 -4.75
C THR A 364 -5.34 -3.13 -4.57
N SER A 365 -4.63 -2.96 -3.47
CA SER A 365 -3.89 -1.75 -3.16
C SER A 365 -2.39 -2.01 -3.32
N SER A 366 -1.71 -1.17 -4.10
CA SER A 366 -0.25 -1.16 -4.24
C SER A 366 0.32 -0.03 -3.38
N PRO A 367 1.04 -0.34 -2.29
CA PRO A 367 1.64 0.68 -1.44
C PRO A 367 2.79 1.40 -2.16
N ILE A 368 3.01 2.65 -1.81
CA ILE A 368 4.15 3.46 -2.23
C ILE A 368 4.85 3.96 -0.98
N ASN A 369 6.16 3.74 -0.92
CA ASN A 369 7.04 4.28 0.10
C ASN A 369 8.43 4.53 -0.50
N LEU A 370 8.70 5.76 -0.89
CA LEU A 370 9.92 6.17 -1.59
C LEU A 370 11.06 6.42 -0.58
N THR A 371 11.35 5.40 0.24
CA THR A 371 12.45 5.43 1.21
C THR A 371 13.69 4.78 0.62
N MET A 372 14.81 5.50 0.60
CA MET A 372 16.08 5.05 0.03
C MET A 372 17.27 5.73 0.69
N VAL A 373 18.47 5.26 0.40
CA VAL A 373 19.70 5.95 0.76
C VAL A 373 19.91 7.12 -0.20
N GLY A 374 20.01 8.33 0.34
CA GLY A 374 20.24 9.54 -0.44
C GLY A 374 21.70 9.72 -0.83
N ILE A 375 21.97 10.72 -1.67
CA ILE A 375 23.35 11.09 -2.08
C ILE A 375 24.25 11.47 -0.88
N ASP A 376 23.64 11.89 0.23
CA ASP A 376 24.31 12.18 1.51
C ASP A 376 24.59 10.91 2.35
N GLY A 377 24.25 9.73 1.84
CA GLY A 377 24.40 8.45 2.51
C GLY A 377 23.41 8.20 3.66
N LYS A 378 22.35 9.02 3.77
CA LYS A 378 21.32 8.87 4.81
C LYS A 378 20.05 8.25 4.25
N PRO A 379 19.43 7.32 4.99
CA PRO A 379 18.12 6.76 4.62
C PRO A 379 17.03 7.80 4.90
N THR A 380 16.29 8.19 3.87
CA THR A 380 15.20 9.17 3.97
C THR A 380 14.08 8.82 3.00
N GLN A 381 12.86 9.18 3.39
CA GLN A 381 11.70 9.19 2.48
C GLN A 381 11.77 10.46 1.64
N LYS A 382 11.63 10.31 0.32
CA LYS A 382 11.79 11.40 -0.64
C LYS A 382 10.56 11.54 -1.54
N SER A 383 10.30 12.76 -2.02
CA SER A 383 9.37 12.97 -3.12
C SER A 383 10.00 12.51 -4.45
N LEU A 384 9.16 12.28 -5.47
CA LEU A 384 9.64 11.95 -6.82
C LEU A 384 10.62 13.02 -7.34
N ARG A 385 10.32 14.31 -7.14
CA ARG A 385 11.20 15.43 -7.51
C ARG A 385 12.56 15.34 -6.82
N GLN A 386 12.58 15.06 -5.52
CA GLN A 386 13.84 14.95 -4.77
C GLN A 386 14.68 13.78 -5.28
N MET A 387 14.08 12.65 -5.59
CA MET A 387 14.79 11.50 -6.17
C MET A 387 15.44 11.84 -7.50
N LEU A 388 14.71 12.47 -8.40
CA LEU A 388 15.23 12.88 -9.72
C LEU A 388 16.33 13.92 -9.60
N ASN A 389 16.17 14.92 -8.74
CA ASN A 389 17.19 15.96 -8.53
C ASN A 389 18.48 15.38 -7.93
N GLU A 390 18.39 14.48 -6.97
CA GLU A 390 19.57 13.82 -6.39
C GLU A 390 20.27 12.93 -7.42
N TRP A 391 19.52 12.19 -8.22
CA TRP A 391 20.11 11.41 -9.30
C TRP A 391 20.77 12.30 -10.35
N ILE A 392 20.16 13.44 -10.74
CA ILE A 392 20.75 14.41 -11.67
C ILE A 392 22.06 14.94 -11.11
N ALA A 393 22.08 15.32 -9.83
CA ALA A 393 23.30 15.81 -9.17
C ALA A 393 24.41 14.73 -9.15
N PHE A 394 24.06 13.49 -8.85
CA PHE A 394 24.99 12.35 -8.95
C PHE A 394 25.52 12.19 -10.39
N ARG A 395 24.65 12.28 -11.38
CA ARG A 395 25.04 12.10 -12.79
C ARG A 395 25.91 13.26 -13.30
N GLU A 396 25.63 14.50 -12.88
CA GLU A 396 26.51 15.65 -13.18
C GLU A 396 27.94 15.40 -12.67
N ILE A 397 28.10 14.96 -11.42
CA ILE A 397 29.42 14.61 -10.84
C ILE A 397 30.06 13.45 -11.60
N THR A 398 29.30 12.42 -11.95
CA THR A 398 29.81 11.25 -12.68
C THR A 398 30.35 11.65 -14.07
N VAL A 399 29.59 12.45 -14.82
CA VAL A 399 30.01 12.92 -16.16
C VAL A 399 31.18 13.86 -16.07
N GLU A 400 31.28 14.71 -15.04
CA GLU A 400 32.43 15.56 -14.78
C GLU A 400 33.69 14.72 -14.50
N LYS A 401 33.61 13.72 -13.59
CA LYS A 401 34.70 12.79 -13.29
C LYS A 401 35.14 12.03 -14.54
N ARG A 402 34.22 11.50 -15.34
CA ARG A 402 34.48 10.85 -16.61
C ARG A 402 35.21 11.78 -17.59
N SER A 403 34.71 13.00 -17.75
CA SER A 403 35.31 13.96 -18.67
C SER A 403 36.73 14.34 -18.27
N ARG A 404 36.99 14.51 -16.97
CA ARG A 404 38.36 14.74 -16.45
C ARG A 404 39.29 13.56 -16.69
N PHE A 405 38.79 12.34 -16.46
CA PHE A 405 39.54 11.12 -16.71
C PHE A 405 39.92 10.98 -18.21
N ARG A 406 38.96 11.21 -19.10
CA ARG A 406 39.19 11.19 -20.54
C ARG A 406 40.17 12.29 -20.96
N LEU A 407 40.01 13.51 -20.41
CA LEU A 407 40.93 14.61 -20.67
C LEU A 407 42.36 14.25 -20.29
N GLY A 408 42.59 13.69 -19.12
CA GLY A 408 43.91 13.20 -18.70
C GLY A 408 44.50 12.19 -19.69
N LYS A 409 43.71 11.19 -20.09
CA LYS A 409 44.12 10.18 -21.07
C LYS A 409 44.45 10.78 -22.44
N VAL A 410 43.67 11.76 -22.88
CA VAL A 410 43.93 12.47 -24.15
C VAL A 410 45.21 13.31 -24.04
N GLN A 411 45.43 14.03 -22.94
CA GLN A 411 46.62 14.81 -22.69
C GLN A 411 47.89 13.94 -22.61
N ASP A 412 47.82 12.82 -21.87
CA ASP A 412 48.93 11.84 -21.82
C ASP A 412 49.28 11.33 -23.22
N ARG A 413 48.23 11.02 -24.02
CA ARG A 413 48.46 10.54 -25.39
C ARG A 413 49.03 11.60 -26.32
N ILE A 414 48.54 12.82 -26.24
CA ILE A 414 49.10 14.00 -26.98
C ILE A 414 50.57 14.14 -26.61
N HIS A 415 50.89 14.14 -25.33
CA HIS A 415 52.26 14.29 -24.85
C HIS A 415 53.21 13.27 -25.44
N ILE A 416 52.82 12.00 -25.45
CA ILE A 416 53.61 10.92 -26.10
C ILE A 416 53.77 11.15 -27.60
N LEU A 417 52.73 11.50 -28.30
CA LEU A 417 52.71 11.68 -29.74
C LEU A 417 53.53 12.92 -30.19
N GLU A 418 53.53 13.98 -29.38
CA GLU A 418 54.39 15.16 -29.60
C GLU A 418 55.88 14.79 -29.51
N GLY A 419 56.26 13.96 -28.55
CA GLY A 419 57.61 13.41 -28.48
C GLY A 419 57.98 12.59 -29.71
N ARG A 420 57.08 11.73 -30.19
CA ARG A 420 57.28 10.94 -31.42
C ARG A 420 57.34 11.81 -32.66
N GLN A 421 56.54 12.87 -32.77
CA GLN A 421 56.61 13.83 -33.86
C GLN A 421 57.98 14.53 -33.92
N LEU A 422 58.48 14.96 -32.75
CA LEU A 422 59.77 15.59 -32.65
C LEU A 422 60.91 14.67 -33.14
N VAL A 423 60.89 13.38 -32.78
CA VAL A 423 61.84 12.35 -33.24
C VAL A 423 61.77 12.16 -34.74
N LEU A 424 60.57 12.05 -35.33
CA LEU A 424 60.43 11.88 -36.79
C LEU A 424 60.93 13.07 -37.60
N LEU A 425 60.89 14.27 -37.06
CA LEU A 425 61.47 15.48 -37.67
C LEU A 425 63.00 15.51 -37.55
N ASN A 426 63.60 14.87 -36.56
CA ASN A 426 65.01 14.90 -36.24
C ASN A 426 65.67 13.51 -36.20
N ILE A 427 65.19 12.57 -37.03
CA ILE A 427 65.45 11.13 -36.91
C ILE A 427 66.94 10.81 -36.96
N ASP A 428 67.72 11.46 -37.84
CA ASP A 428 69.14 11.21 -38.01
C ASP A 428 69.93 11.60 -36.76
N GLU A 429 69.55 12.72 -36.13
CA GLU A 429 70.20 13.20 -34.88
C GLU A 429 69.84 12.26 -33.71
N VAL A 430 68.65 11.84 -33.63
CA VAL A 430 68.14 10.86 -32.57
C VAL A 430 68.94 9.57 -32.70
N ILE A 431 69.05 9.02 -33.91
CA ILE A 431 69.85 7.79 -34.13
C ILE A 431 71.28 7.94 -33.74
N ALA A 432 71.87 9.11 -34.12
CA ALA A 432 73.27 9.42 -33.78
C ALA A 432 73.49 9.48 -32.25
N ILE A 433 72.54 10.09 -31.49
CA ILE A 433 72.60 10.17 -30.03
C ILE A 433 72.47 8.77 -29.42
N ILE A 434 71.48 7.98 -29.86
CA ILE A 434 71.25 6.61 -29.33
C ILE A 434 72.52 5.71 -29.53
N ARG A 435 73.24 5.93 -30.61
CA ARG A 435 74.49 5.17 -30.92
C ARG A 435 75.73 5.65 -30.16
N ALA A 436 75.83 6.95 -29.85
CA ALA A 436 77.06 7.54 -29.30
C ALA A 436 77.00 7.69 -27.78
N ALA A 437 75.79 7.82 -27.16
CA ALA A 437 75.66 8.10 -25.73
C ALA A 437 75.79 6.82 -24.89
N GLU A 438 76.44 6.92 -23.72
CA GLU A 438 76.43 5.83 -22.69
C GLU A 438 75.09 5.70 -22.07
N ASP A 439 74.34 6.81 -21.86
CA ASP A 439 72.95 6.84 -21.44
C ASP A 439 72.13 7.58 -22.50
N PRO A 440 71.58 6.86 -23.45
CA PRO A 440 70.73 7.41 -24.53
C PRO A 440 69.51 8.17 -24.02
N LYS A 441 68.87 7.68 -22.93
CA LYS A 441 67.67 8.32 -22.35
C LYS A 441 67.97 9.71 -21.84
N ALA A 442 69.04 9.87 -20.99
CA ALA A 442 69.43 11.13 -20.44
C ALA A 442 69.93 12.12 -21.56
N ALA A 443 70.62 11.62 -22.59
CA ALA A 443 71.06 12.42 -23.69
C ALA A 443 69.90 12.94 -24.56
N LEU A 444 68.91 12.16 -24.83
CA LEU A 444 67.69 12.57 -25.56
C LEU A 444 66.88 13.59 -24.77
N ILE A 445 66.70 13.39 -23.46
CA ILE A 445 66.07 14.37 -22.57
C ILE A 445 66.76 15.71 -22.60
N ALA A 446 68.10 15.72 -22.42
CA ALA A 446 68.86 16.93 -22.39
C ALA A 446 68.87 17.68 -23.73
N ARG A 447 68.96 16.94 -24.86
CA ARG A 447 69.00 17.50 -26.19
C ARG A 447 67.71 18.06 -26.72
N PHE A 448 66.62 17.36 -26.51
CA PHE A 448 65.32 17.70 -27.09
C PHE A 448 64.32 18.23 -26.06
N ASN A 449 64.73 18.39 -24.79
CA ASN A 449 63.88 18.80 -23.67
C ASN A 449 62.61 17.89 -23.52
N LEU A 450 62.83 16.58 -23.62
CA LEU A 450 61.78 15.57 -23.51
C LEU A 450 61.52 15.26 -22.04
N SER A 451 60.31 14.79 -21.75
CA SER A 451 60.02 14.13 -20.47
C SER A 451 60.59 12.69 -20.44
N GLU A 452 60.74 12.16 -19.24
CA GLU A 452 61.19 10.75 -19.07
C GLU A 452 60.29 9.77 -19.81
N VAL A 453 58.97 9.99 -19.76
CA VAL A 453 57.96 9.14 -20.44
C VAL A 453 58.10 9.21 -21.97
N GLN A 454 58.38 10.42 -22.51
CA GLN A 454 58.62 10.60 -23.95
C GLN A 454 59.94 9.93 -24.38
N ALA A 455 61.00 10.09 -23.61
CA ALA A 455 62.31 9.49 -23.92
C ALA A 455 62.21 7.94 -23.87
N GLU A 456 61.50 7.37 -22.91
CA GLU A 456 61.31 5.93 -22.82
C GLU A 456 60.51 5.40 -24.01
N ASP A 457 59.38 6.09 -24.33
CA ASP A 457 58.53 5.70 -25.48
C ASP A 457 59.29 5.78 -26.80
N ILE A 458 60.18 6.78 -26.97
CA ILE A 458 61.06 6.94 -28.14
C ILE A 458 62.04 5.76 -28.26
N LEU A 459 62.66 5.34 -27.17
CA LEU A 459 63.61 4.20 -27.18
C LEU A 459 62.91 2.86 -27.49
N GLU A 460 61.61 2.73 -27.21
CA GLU A 460 60.77 1.56 -27.51
C GLU A 460 60.16 1.60 -28.91
N ILE A 461 60.33 2.65 -29.70
CA ILE A 461 59.79 2.74 -31.08
C ILE A 461 60.37 1.64 -31.97
N ARG A 462 59.51 0.88 -32.57
CA ARG A 462 59.88 -0.12 -33.56
C ARG A 462 60.29 0.55 -34.85
N LEU A 463 61.44 0.09 -35.47
CA LEU A 463 61.99 0.66 -36.69
C LEU A 463 60.94 0.86 -37.79
N ARG A 464 59.98 0.00 -37.98
CA ARG A 464 58.92 0.10 -38.97
C ARG A 464 58.02 1.35 -38.75
N GLN A 465 57.97 1.89 -37.54
CA GLN A 465 57.14 3.06 -37.15
C GLN A 465 57.82 4.38 -37.48
N LEU A 466 59.08 4.34 -37.93
CA LEU A 466 59.84 5.49 -38.42
C LEU A 466 59.56 5.80 -39.88
N ALA A 467 58.70 5.06 -40.59
CA ALA A 467 58.36 5.31 -41.95
C ALA A 467 57.53 6.60 -42.13
N ARG A 468 57.74 7.31 -43.25
CA ARG A 468 57.03 8.58 -43.58
C ARG A 468 55.53 8.51 -43.48
N LEU A 469 54.91 7.34 -43.76
CA LEU A 469 53.46 7.13 -43.60
C LEU A 469 53.01 7.20 -42.17
N GLU A 470 53.82 6.81 -41.20
CA GLU A 470 53.49 6.90 -39.79
C GLU A 470 53.56 8.35 -39.27
N ALA A 471 54.40 9.20 -39.81
CA ALA A 471 54.44 10.64 -39.50
C ALA A 471 53.09 11.29 -39.82
N ILE A 472 52.52 11.02 -41.00
CA ILE A 472 51.20 11.54 -41.40
C ILE A 472 50.08 11.04 -40.47
N LYS A 473 50.15 9.78 -40.07
CA LYS A 473 49.16 9.22 -39.10
C LYS A 473 49.27 9.88 -37.74
N ILE A 474 50.48 10.15 -37.23
CA ILE A 474 50.71 10.82 -35.97
C ILE A 474 50.17 12.25 -36.03
N GLU A 475 50.41 12.99 -37.11
CA GLU A 475 49.87 14.33 -37.28
C GLU A 475 48.37 14.36 -37.30
N GLN A 476 47.75 13.44 -38.00
CA GLN A 476 46.28 13.28 -38.02
C GLN A 476 45.73 12.91 -36.62
N GLN A 477 46.36 11.96 -35.93
CA GLN A 477 45.97 11.59 -34.55
C GLN A 477 46.11 12.77 -33.59
N LEU A 478 47.18 13.54 -33.66
CA LEU A 478 47.38 14.73 -32.83
C LEU A 478 46.27 15.76 -33.08
N LYS A 479 45.88 15.97 -34.33
CA LYS A 479 44.78 16.89 -34.66
C LYS A 479 43.48 16.42 -34.05
N GLU A 480 43.12 15.15 -34.22
CA GLU A 480 41.89 14.56 -33.65
C GLU A 480 41.87 14.65 -32.12
N LEU A 481 43.00 14.31 -31.47
CA LEU A 481 43.10 14.37 -30.02
C LEU A 481 43.07 15.81 -29.47
N ARG A 482 43.66 16.80 -30.16
CA ARG A 482 43.54 18.20 -29.76
C ARG A 482 42.14 18.78 -29.92
N GLU A 483 41.40 18.32 -30.94
CA GLU A 483 39.96 18.64 -31.07
C GLU A 483 39.16 18.01 -29.94
N GLU A 484 39.45 16.77 -29.56
CA GLU A 484 38.84 16.08 -28.43
C GLU A 484 39.18 16.76 -27.10
N GLN A 485 40.44 17.10 -26.87
CA GLN A 485 40.90 17.85 -25.70
C GLN A 485 40.09 19.13 -25.54
N LYS A 486 40.02 19.96 -26.62
CA LYS A 486 39.26 21.20 -26.57
C LYS A 486 37.77 20.97 -26.23
N LYS A 487 37.13 19.95 -26.78
CA LYS A 487 35.73 19.61 -26.47
C LYS A 487 35.55 19.23 -24.98
N LEU A 488 36.51 18.48 -24.43
CA LEU A 488 36.45 18.09 -23.02
C LEU A 488 36.73 19.28 -22.09
N GLU A 489 37.66 20.16 -22.46
CA GLU A 489 37.91 21.40 -21.72
C GLU A 489 36.71 22.34 -21.74
N ASP A 490 36.03 22.51 -22.88
CA ASP A 490 34.82 23.32 -23.04
C ASP A 490 33.68 22.77 -22.16
N ILE A 491 33.55 21.43 -22.06
CA ILE A 491 32.55 20.76 -21.20
C ILE A 491 32.85 21.04 -19.72
N LEU A 492 34.12 20.91 -19.32
CA LEU A 492 34.53 21.10 -17.92
C LEU A 492 34.54 22.58 -17.48
N ALA A 493 34.73 23.49 -18.42
CA ALA A 493 34.75 24.95 -18.14
C ALA A 493 33.34 25.52 -17.91
N SER A 494 32.24 24.82 -18.34
CA SER A 494 30.90 25.38 -18.32
C SER A 494 29.89 24.40 -17.81
N PRO A 495 29.25 24.64 -16.66
CA PRO A 495 28.13 23.82 -16.18
C PRO A 495 26.97 23.70 -17.20
N ALA A 496 26.76 24.72 -18.02
CA ALA A 496 25.76 24.70 -19.08
C ALA A 496 26.14 23.76 -20.23
N ALA A 497 27.45 23.64 -20.54
CA ALA A 497 27.92 22.67 -21.53
C ALA A 497 27.80 21.24 -21.01
N LEU A 498 28.15 21.01 -19.75
CA LEU A 498 27.98 19.71 -19.08
C LEU A 498 26.50 19.24 -19.09
N ARG A 499 25.58 20.13 -18.74
CA ARG A 499 24.13 19.83 -18.76
C ARG A 499 23.60 19.55 -20.17
N ARG A 500 24.08 20.27 -21.20
CA ARG A 500 23.72 19.96 -22.60
C ARG A 500 24.22 18.59 -23.02
N LEU A 501 25.41 18.20 -22.61
CA LEU A 501 25.95 16.87 -22.86
C LEU A 501 25.08 15.82 -22.15
N LEU A 502 24.75 16.04 -20.88
CA LEU A 502 23.93 15.14 -20.09
C LEU A 502 22.54 14.94 -20.72
N VAL A 503 21.87 16.00 -21.14
CA VAL A 503 20.58 15.90 -21.85
C VAL A 503 20.72 15.06 -23.11
N LYS A 504 21.75 15.31 -23.94
CA LYS A 504 21.98 14.54 -25.16
C LYS A 504 22.19 13.05 -24.90
N GLU A 505 22.92 12.70 -23.85
CA GLU A 505 23.18 11.32 -23.45
C GLU A 505 21.90 10.64 -22.97
N ILE A 506 21.13 11.30 -22.09
CA ILE A 506 19.84 10.77 -21.60
C ILE A 506 18.85 10.53 -22.76
N GLU A 507 18.73 11.49 -23.68
CA GLU A 507 17.86 11.35 -24.86
C GLU A 507 18.31 10.19 -25.78
N ALA A 508 19.61 9.99 -25.95
CA ALA A 508 20.15 8.89 -26.75
C ALA A 508 19.92 7.52 -26.09
N ASP A 509 20.13 7.43 -24.79
CA ASP A 509 19.89 6.23 -24.02
C ASP A 509 18.41 5.88 -23.98
N ALA A 510 17.56 6.87 -23.76
CA ALA A 510 16.12 6.70 -23.83
C ALA A 510 15.68 6.13 -25.18
N LYS A 511 16.12 6.73 -26.28
CA LYS A 511 15.80 6.26 -27.63
C LYS A 511 16.26 4.82 -27.90
N THR A 512 17.33 4.39 -27.25
CA THR A 512 17.92 3.04 -27.45
C THR A 512 17.15 1.96 -26.69
N PHE A 513 16.57 2.30 -25.51
CA PHE A 513 16.00 1.35 -24.57
C PHE A 513 14.52 1.59 -24.27
N GLU A 514 13.90 2.62 -24.86
CA GLU A 514 12.48 2.92 -24.66
C GLU A 514 11.57 1.76 -25.11
N ASP A 515 10.50 1.58 -24.39
CA ASP A 515 9.38 0.72 -24.74
C ASP A 515 8.05 1.38 -24.36
N ALA A 516 6.95 0.83 -24.86
CA ALA A 516 5.63 1.33 -24.56
C ALA A 516 5.27 1.10 -23.08
N ARG A 517 4.51 2.02 -22.51
CA ARG A 517 3.90 1.85 -21.19
C ARG A 517 3.02 0.59 -21.19
N ARG A 518 3.15 -0.22 -20.15
CA ARG A 518 2.35 -1.44 -19.95
C ARG A 518 1.11 -1.17 -19.10
N THR A 519 1.25 -0.38 -18.05
CA THR A 519 0.17 -0.10 -17.10
C THR A 519 -0.76 0.99 -17.61
N LEU A 520 -2.06 0.69 -17.69
CA LEU A 520 -3.09 1.67 -18.00
C LEU A 520 -3.35 2.56 -16.78
N ILE A 521 -3.41 3.87 -16.96
CA ILE A 521 -3.82 4.81 -15.91
C ILE A 521 -5.16 5.41 -16.33
N GLN A 522 -6.22 4.99 -15.64
CA GLN A 522 -7.57 5.47 -15.87
C GLN A 522 -8.34 5.40 -14.57
N ALA A 523 -8.70 6.58 -14.05
CA ALA A 523 -9.42 6.70 -12.78
C ALA A 523 -10.80 6.05 -12.87
N GLU A 524 -11.09 5.16 -11.93
CA GLU A 524 -12.38 4.49 -11.81
C GLU A 524 -12.77 4.29 -10.33
N LYS A 525 -14.07 4.08 -10.07
CA LYS A 525 -14.52 3.74 -8.73
C LYS A 525 -14.10 2.32 -8.37
N ARG A 526 -13.72 2.14 -7.10
CA ARG A 526 -13.45 0.82 -6.56
C ARG A 526 -14.68 -0.07 -6.66
N ALA A 527 -14.49 -1.34 -7.03
CA ALA A 527 -15.55 -2.33 -7.04
C ALA A 527 -16.04 -2.58 -5.60
N VAL A 528 -17.33 -2.47 -5.40
CA VAL A 528 -18.00 -2.81 -4.12
C VAL A 528 -19.10 -3.80 -4.47
N ALA A 529 -18.95 -5.05 -4.07
CA ALA A 529 -20.00 -6.02 -4.22
C ALA A 529 -21.15 -5.64 -3.27
N GLU A 530 -22.30 -5.29 -3.81
CA GLU A 530 -23.53 -5.26 -3.05
C GLU A 530 -23.92 -6.70 -2.77
N VAL A 531 -23.69 -7.14 -1.55
CA VAL A 531 -24.20 -8.43 -1.09
C VAL A 531 -25.70 -8.28 -1.01
N LYS A 532 -26.43 -8.77 -2.00
CA LYS A 532 -27.91 -8.81 -1.97
C LYS A 532 -28.32 -9.74 -0.82
N VAL A 533 -28.60 -9.14 0.32
CA VAL A 533 -29.26 -9.83 1.41
C VAL A 533 -30.65 -10.19 0.93
N VAL A 534 -31.03 -11.48 1.00
CA VAL A 534 -32.40 -11.91 0.68
C VAL A 534 -33.34 -11.20 1.65
N ASP A 535 -34.25 -10.39 1.09
CA ASP A 535 -35.19 -9.60 1.89
C ASP A 535 -36.34 -10.49 2.38
N GLU A 536 -36.21 -10.99 3.63
CA GLU A 536 -37.21 -11.87 4.26
C GLU A 536 -37.64 -11.33 5.64
N PRO A 537 -38.89 -11.63 6.07
CA PRO A 537 -39.35 -11.27 7.41
C PRO A 537 -38.55 -11.98 8.48
N VAL A 538 -38.15 -11.23 9.52
CA VAL A 538 -37.40 -11.76 10.67
C VAL A 538 -37.85 -11.10 11.96
N THR A 539 -37.70 -11.81 13.07
CA THR A 539 -37.85 -11.27 14.42
C THR A 539 -36.45 -11.22 15.08
N VAL A 540 -35.99 -10.04 15.41
CA VAL A 540 -34.76 -9.84 16.20
C VAL A 540 -35.11 -9.90 17.68
N ILE A 541 -34.61 -10.88 18.40
CA ILE A 541 -34.83 -11.10 19.82
C ILE A 541 -33.60 -10.61 20.56
N VAL A 542 -33.80 -9.67 21.49
CA VAL A 542 -32.75 -9.09 22.31
C VAL A 542 -33.05 -9.36 23.77
N SER A 543 -32.07 -9.84 24.53
CA SER A 543 -32.19 -10.02 25.97
C SER A 543 -31.73 -8.81 26.77
N GLN A 544 -32.12 -8.73 28.05
CA GLN A 544 -31.69 -7.67 28.96
C GLN A 544 -30.17 -7.61 29.15
N LYS A 545 -29.45 -8.76 29.06
CA LYS A 545 -28.01 -8.86 29.13
C LYS A 545 -27.30 -8.65 27.77
N GLY A 546 -28.07 -8.24 26.73
CA GLY A 546 -27.52 -7.94 25.40
C GLY A 546 -27.16 -9.15 24.55
N TRP A 547 -27.81 -10.29 24.75
CA TRP A 547 -27.77 -11.42 23.83
C TRP A 547 -28.71 -11.18 22.68
N VAL A 548 -28.25 -11.40 21.44
CA VAL A 548 -29.02 -11.10 20.22
C VAL A 548 -29.10 -12.31 19.30
N ARG A 549 -30.25 -12.51 18.67
CA ARG A 549 -30.48 -13.51 17.63
C ARG A 549 -31.58 -13.07 16.68
N ALA A 550 -31.62 -13.62 15.46
CA ALA A 550 -32.69 -13.40 14.50
C ALA A 550 -33.41 -14.73 14.21
N GLN A 551 -34.73 -14.71 14.21
CA GLN A 551 -35.56 -15.84 13.81
C GLN A 551 -36.34 -15.51 12.54
N LYS A 552 -36.48 -16.48 11.61
CA LYS A 552 -37.26 -16.28 10.40
C LYS A 552 -38.76 -16.13 10.71
N GLY A 553 -39.40 -15.20 10.01
CA GLY A 553 -40.79 -14.83 10.13
C GLY A 553 -41.09 -13.89 11.29
N TRP A 554 -42.23 -13.26 11.24
CA TRP A 554 -42.67 -12.35 12.30
C TRP A 554 -43.28 -13.11 13.49
N ALA A 555 -43.07 -12.61 14.68
CA ALA A 555 -43.56 -13.18 15.91
C ALA A 555 -45.11 -13.11 15.99
N SER A 556 -45.71 -12.01 15.54
CA SER A 556 -47.15 -11.78 15.49
C SER A 556 -47.88 -12.81 14.59
N GLU A 557 -47.32 -13.12 13.41
CA GLU A 557 -47.90 -14.15 12.51
C GLU A 557 -47.87 -15.56 13.14
N LYS A 558 -46.77 -15.87 13.86
CA LYS A 558 -46.66 -17.14 14.58
C LYS A 558 -47.63 -17.25 15.74
N ALA A 559 -47.89 -16.14 16.44
CA ALA A 559 -48.88 -16.07 17.50
C ALA A 559 -50.31 -16.28 16.96
N ALA A 560 -50.65 -15.68 15.84
CA ALA A 560 -51.95 -15.84 15.15
C ALA A 560 -52.15 -17.29 14.64
N GLY A 561 -51.10 -17.95 14.15
CA GLY A 561 -51.16 -19.33 13.66
C GLY A 561 -51.37 -20.42 14.75
N ASN A 562 -51.03 -20.13 16.00
CA ASN A 562 -51.15 -21.07 17.13
C ASN A 562 -52.55 -21.10 17.80
N GLY A 563 -53.50 -20.33 17.35
CA GLY A 563 -54.91 -20.39 17.81
C GLY A 563 -55.18 -19.83 19.21
N ASN A 564 -54.16 -19.53 20.02
CA ASN A 564 -54.32 -19.04 21.40
C ASN A 564 -53.96 -17.57 21.61
N GLY A 565 -53.50 -16.87 20.61
CA GLY A 565 -53.10 -15.45 20.72
C GLY A 565 -51.98 -15.13 21.72
N ALA A 566 -51.34 -16.14 22.30
CA ALA A 566 -50.27 -15.97 23.27
C ALA A 566 -48.98 -15.57 22.56
N ALA A 567 -48.25 -14.57 23.10
CA ALA A 567 -46.92 -14.18 22.60
C ALA A 567 -45.97 -15.39 22.62
N PRO A 568 -45.09 -15.52 21.65
CA PRO A 568 -44.12 -16.60 21.62
C PRO A 568 -43.23 -16.58 22.87
N GLU A 569 -43.08 -17.73 23.54
CA GLU A 569 -42.09 -17.87 24.62
C GLU A 569 -40.69 -18.00 24.04
N TYR A 570 -39.81 -17.17 24.55
CA TYR A 570 -38.39 -17.17 24.17
C TYR A 570 -37.54 -17.75 25.33
N SER A 571 -36.66 -18.68 25.01
CA SER A 571 -35.68 -19.21 25.96
C SER A 571 -34.51 -18.25 26.11
N PHE A 572 -34.05 -18.04 27.35
CA PHE A 572 -32.89 -17.24 27.71
C PHE A 572 -31.99 -18.02 28.68
N LYS A 573 -30.77 -17.56 28.87
CA LYS A 573 -29.86 -18.07 29.89
C LYS A 573 -30.45 -17.80 31.28
N SER A 574 -30.09 -18.66 32.25
CA SER A 574 -30.50 -18.49 33.64
C SER A 574 -30.21 -17.06 34.16
N GLY A 575 -31.23 -16.40 34.65
CA GLY A 575 -31.18 -15.04 35.18
C GLY A 575 -31.08 -13.95 34.09
N ASP A 576 -31.52 -14.24 32.85
CA ASP A 576 -31.71 -13.24 31.79
C ASP A 576 -33.17 -13.24 31.34
N ALA A 577 -33.65 -12.12 30.79
CA ALA A 577 -35.02 -11.93 30.37
C ALA A 577 -35.12 -11.22 29.02
N LEU A 578 -36.28 -11.19 28.42
CA LEU A 578 -36.54 -10.46 27.19
C LEU A 578 -36.38 -8.96 27.42
N TYR A 579 -35.55 -8.30 26.59
CA TYR A 579 -35.56 -6.84 26.46
C TYR A 579 -36.66 -6.41 25.48
N GLU A 580 -36.61 -6.94 24.24
CA GLU A 580 -37.60 -6.70 23.20
C GLU A 580 -37.45 -7.69 22.03
N ALA A 581 -38.55 -7.96 21.34
CA ALA A 581 -38.57 -8.70 20.09
C ALA A 581 -39.02 -7.76 18.96
N PHE A 582 -38.07 -7.36 18.12
CA PHE A 582 -38.31 -6.43 17.02
C PHE A 582 -38.71 -7.21 15.76
N GLU A 583 -39.88 -6.95 15.24
CA GLU A 583 -40.30 -7.43 13.93
C GLU A 583 -39.72 -6.53 12.85
N CYS A 584 -38.90 -7.07 12.01
CA CYS A 584 -38.18 -6.33 10.98
C CYS A 584 -37.86 -7.25 9.78
N ARG A 585 -37.05 -6.78 8.86
CA ARG A 585 -36.61 -7.56 7.70
C ARG A 585 -35.11 -7.87 7.80
N SER A 586 -34.65 -8.88 7.11
CA SER A 586 -33.23 -9.28 7.08
C SER A 586 -32.32 -8.16 6.55
N VAL A 587 -32.86 -7.27 5.71
CA VAL A 587 -32.14 -6.08 5.18
C VAL A 587 -32.07 -4.90 6.16
N ASP A 588 -32.78 -4.97 7.27
CA ASP A 588 -32.86 -3.90 8.27
C ASP A 588 -31.61 -3.88 9.17
N THR A 589 -31.59 -2.91 10.09
CA THR A 589 -30.43 -2.63 10.94
C THR A 589 -30.81 -2.74 12.42
N LEU A 590 -29.96 -3.39 13.21
CA LEU A 590 -29.97 -3.34 14.67
C LEU A 590 -29.06 -2.19 15.13
N LEU A 591 -29.61 -1.18 15.76
CA LEU A 591 -28.91 -0.13 16.48
C LEU A 591 -28.67 -0.58 17.93
N VAL A 592 -27.46 -0.35 18.41
CA VAL A 592 -27.04 -0.63 19.78
C VAL A 592 -26.56 0.69 20.39
N PHE A 593 -27.13 1.07 21.52
CA PHE A 593 -26.78 2.31 22.24
C PHE A 593 -25.87 1.98 23.41
N GLY A 594 -24.69 2.61 23.43
CA GLY A 594 -23.73 2.45 24.51
C GLY A 594 -23.42 3.77 25.21
N SER A 595 -23.52 3.79 26.54
CA SER A 595 -23.15 4.93 27.34
C SER A 595 -21.65 4.96 27.58
N ALA A 596 -20.98 6.04 27.21
CA ALA A 596 -19.54 6.25 27.38
C ALA A 596 -19.25 7.21 28.53
N LYS A 597 -18.01 7.22 29.02
CA LYS A 597 -17.58 8.10 30.14
C LYS A 597 -17.48 9.58 29.73
N ASP A 598 -17.47 9.88 28.44
CA ASP A 598 -17.28 11.21 27.86
C ASP A 598 -18.56 12.06 27.77
N LYS A 599 -19.60 11.69 28.51
CA LYS A 599 -20.92 12.36 28.49
C LYS A 599 -21.64 12.27 27.15
N SER A 600 -21.33 11.24 26.33
CA SER A 600 -22.02 10.95 25.11
C SER A 600 -22.53 9.51 25.05
N VAL A 601 -23.63 9.31 24.32
CA VAL A 601 -24.12 7.97 23.96
C VAL A 601 -23.70 7.68 22.53
N ARG A 602 -22.95 6.59 22.38
CA ARG A 602 -22.50 6.10 21.05
C ARG A 602 -23.55 5.15 20.48
N VAL A 603 -23.73 5.20 19.18
CA VAL A 603 -24.61 4.31 18.45
C VAL A 603 -23.76 3.42 17.55
N TYR A 604 -23.94 2.12 17.70
CA TYR A 604 -23.29 1.07 16.90
C TYR A 604 -24.32 0.46 15.96
N THR A 605 -23.88 0.04 14.80
CA THR A 605 -24.73 -0.49 13.71
C THR A 605 -24.38 -1.93 13.43
N VAL A 606 -25.37 -2.83 13.51
CA VAL A 606 -25.23 -4.25 13.19
C VAL A 606 -26.28 -4.62 12.14
N PRO A 607 -25.91 -5.12 10.95
CA PRO A 607 -26.88 -5.60 9.98
C PRO A 607 -27.68 -6.78 10.55
N VAL A 608 -28.99 -6.78 10.42
CA VAL A 608 -29.86 -7.90 10.92
C VAL A 608 -29.45 -9.22 10.29
N ALA A 609 -29.08 -9.23 9.01
CA ALA A 609 -28.59 -10.43 8.32
C ALA A 609 -27.33 -11.06 8.94
N SER A 610 -26.56 -10.32 9.70
CA SER A 610 -25.35 -10.82 10.37
C SER A 610 -25.62 -11.43 11.76
N LEU A 611 -26.84 -11.34 12.26
CA LEU A 611 -27.21 -11.91 13.54
C LEU A 611 -27.29 -13.44 13.47
N PRO A 612 -26.92 -14.16 14.56
CA PRO A 612 -27.04 -15.59 14.58
C PRO A 612 -28.54 -16.01 14.44
N GLY A 613 -28.77 -16.94 13.54
CA GLY A 613 -30.11 -17.53 13.35
C GLY A 613 -30.37 -18.69 14.30
N GLY A 614 -31.64 -19.05 14.50
CA GLY A 614 -32.02 -20.28 15.16
C GLY A 614 -32.75 -20.14 16.51
N ARG A 615 -32.92 -21.29 17.21
CA ARG A 615 -33.66 -21.41 18.51
C ARG A 615 -32.73 -21.32 19.75
N GLY A 616 -31.42 -21.18 19.58
CA GLY A 616 -30.47 -21.11 20.70
C GLY A 616 -30.45 -19.73 21.40
N ASP A 617 -29.58 -19.57 22.39
CA ASP A 617 -29.50 -18.34 23.19
C ASP A 617 -28.99 -17.08 22.40
N GLY A 618 -28.47 -17.27 21.19
CA GLY A 618 -27.86 -16.20 20.40
C GLY A 618 -26.41 -15.98 20.76
N GLN A 619 -25.91 -14.75 20.55
CA GLN A 619 -24.56 -14.33 20.95
C GLN A 619 -24.59 -12.96 21.60
N PRO A 620 -23.62 -12.63 22.47
CA PRO A 620 -23.49 -11.30 23.03
C PRO A 620 -23.26 -10.26 21.92
N VAL A 621 -23.97 -9.17 21.92
CA VAL A 621 -23.84 -8.09 20.94
C VAL A 621 -22.42 -7.49 20.94
N THR A 622 -21.72 -7.55 22.06
CA THR A 622 -20.35 -7.10 22.25
C THR A 622 -19.32 -7.85 21.38
N THR A 623 -19.71 -9.00 20.81
CA THR A 623 -18.88 -9.72 19.84
C THR A 623 -19.03 -9.20 18.41
N LEU A 624 -20.03 -8.37 18.16
CA LEU A 624 -20.38 -7.81 16.84
C LEU A 624 -19.94 -6.35 16.68
N ILE A 625 -19.64 -5.68 17.79
CA ILE A 625 -19.27 -4.26 17.85
C ILE A 625 -17.98 -4.09 18.65
N ASP A 626 -17.23 -3.00 18.39
CA ASP A 626 -16.01 -2.67 19.13
C ASP A 626 -16.36 -1.60 20.19
N LEU A 627 -16.49 -2.03 21.44
CA LEU A 627 -16.79 -1.13 22.56
C LEU A 627 -15.51 -0.48 23.11
N ASP A 628 -15.53 0.83 23.29
CA ASP A 628 -14.47 1.54 24.00
C ASP A 628 -14.43 1.14 25.48
N ALA A 629 -13.25 1.14 26.08
CA ALA A 629 -13.07 0.76 27.48
C ALA A 629 -13.96 1.61 28.41
N GLY A 630 -14.82 0.95 29.18
CA GLY A 630 -15.74 1.58 30.12
C GLY A 630 -17.08 2.03 29.51
N THR A 631 -17.37 1.66 28.26
CA THR A 631 -18.68 1.83 27.64
C THR A 631 -19.57 0.63 27.95
N HIS A 632 -20.82 0.88 28.33
CA HIS A 632 -21.83 -0.14 28.62
C HIS A 632 -23.02 -0.03 27.67
N VAL A 633 -23.45 -1.15 27.08
CA VAL A 633 -24.66 -1.19 26.25
C VAL A 633 -25.88 -0.99 27.13
N THR A 634 -26.77 -0.07 26.71
CA THR A 634 -27.96 0.32 27.48
C THR A 634 -29.26 -0.01 26.78
N HIS A 635 -29.37 0.28 25.48
CA HIS A 635 -30.60 0.15 24.70
C HIS A 635 -30.37 -0.42 23.32
N PHE A 636 -31.46 -0.90 22.69
CA PHE A 636 -31.47 -1.49 21.36
C PHE A 636 -32.67 -1.01 20.56
N PHE A 637 -32.55 -1.03 19.25
CA PHE A 637 -33.65 -0.90 18.31
C PHE A 637 -33.32 -1.62 17.02
N ALA A 638 -34.24 -2.39 16.46
CA ALA A 638 -34.08 -2.99 15.14
C ALA A 638 -35.24 -2.58 14.22
N GLY A 639 -34.89 -2.14 13.00
CA GLY A 639 -35.89 -1.70 12.00
C GLY A 639 -35.26 -1.07 10.76
N PRO A 640 -36.11 -0.61 9.82
CA PRO A 640 -35.69 -0.06 8.56
C PRO A 640 -34.96 1.30 8.71
N VAL A 641 -34.10 1.61 7.75
CA VAL A 641 -33.30 2.85 7.76
C VAL A 641 -34.15 4.12 7.80
N GLY A 642 -35.37 4.08 7.26
CA GLY A 642 -36.34 5.21 7.29
C GLY A 642 -37.11 5.35 8.59
N ALA A 643 -37.01 4.42 9.54
CA ALA A 643 -37.70 4.53 10.82
C ALA A 643 -37.20 5.72 11.62
N SER A 644 -38.13 6.41 12.30
CA SER A 644 -37.82 7.58 13.15
C SER A 644 -37.99 7.24 14.62
N LEU A 645 -37.02 7.60 15.44
CA LEU A 645 -37.00 7.36 16.87
C LEU A 645 -37.01 8.67 17.64
N LEU A 646 -37.77 8.70 18.75
CA LEU A 646 -37.61 9.69 19.80
C LEU A 646 -36.51 9.21 20.74
N LEU A 647 -35.49 10.03 20.88
CA LEU A 647 -34.36 9.83 21.80
C LEU A 647 -34.50 10.87 22.92
N ALA A 648 -34.56 10.42 24.15
CA ALA A 648 -34.65 11.26 25.34
C ALA A 648 -33.63 10.88 26.39
N ASN A 649 -33.19 11.80 27.23
CA ASN A 649 -32.30 11.55 28.36
C ASN A 649 -32.99 11.80 29.70
N THR A 650 -32.43 11.23 30.75
CA THR A 650 -32.97 11.38 32.12
C THR A 650 -32.99 12.82 32.64
N GLY A 651 -32.25 13.73 32.00
CA GLY A 651 -32.26 15.17 32.24
C GLY A 651 -33.48 15.93 31.64
N GLY A 652 -34.39 15.21 30.97
CA GLY A 652 -35.59 15.79 30.40
C GLY A 652 -35.42 16.45 29.03
N TYR A 653 -34.36 16.12 28.30
CA TYR A 653 -34.09 16.56 26.93
C TYR A 653 -34.34 15.47 25.91
N GLY A 654 -34.71 15.84 24.68
CA GLY A 654 -34.87 14.85 23.62
C GLY A 654 -35.10 15.47 22.25
N PHE A 655 -35.06 14.63 21.23
CA PHE A 655 -35.22 14.97 19.82
C PHE A 655 -35.62 13.74 18.99
N ILE A 656 -35.99 13.96 17.75
CA ILE A 656 -36.29 12.89 16.79
C ILE A 656 -35.10 12.69 15.84
N ALA A 657 -34.77 11.44 15.53
CA ALA A 657 -33.79 11.12 14.50
C ALA A 657 -34.19 9.84 13.74
N THR A 658 -33.78 9.73 12.47
CA THR A 658 -33.98 8.51 11.67
C THR A 658 -32.87 7.49 11.94
N VAL A 659 -33.17 6.22 11.74
CA VAL A 659 -32.17 5.15 11.81
C VAL A 659 -30.98 5.45 10.89
N GLU A 660 -31.23 5.94 9.67
CA GLU A 660 -30.19 6.35 8.71
C GLU A 660 -29.22 7.37 9.32
N ASN A 661 -29.74 8.38 10.04
CA ASN A 661 -28.90 9.40 10.69
C ASN A 661 -28.00 8.83 11.79
N MET A 662 -28.38 7.70 12.39
CA MET A 662 -27.66 7.03 13.46
C MET A 662 -26.66 5.97 12.98
N MET A 663 -26.77 5.50 11.73
CA MET A 663 -25.88 4.47 11.20
C MET A 663 -24.42 4.91 11.17
N SER A 664 -23.52 3.97 11.47
CA SER A 664 -22.08 4.11 11.38
C SER A 664 -21.49 2.97 10.56
N ARG A 665 -20.57 3.27 9.64
CA ARG A 665 -19.80 2.26 8.91
C ARG A 665 -18.64 1.67 9.73
N GLN A 666 -18.30 2.29 10.84
CA GLN A 666 -17.22 1.84 11.72
C GLN A 666 -17.79 0.96 12.84
N ARG A 667 -17.12 -0.14 13.17
CA ARG A 667 -17.50 -1.04 14.28
C ARG A 667 -17.45 -0.35 15.65
N GLY A 668 -16.61 0.67 15.81
CA GLY A 668 -16.51 1.52 17.00
C GLY A 668 -17.64 2.52 17.15
N GLY A 669 -18.67 2.49 16.30
CA GLY A 669 -19.85 3.36 16.38
C GLY A 669 -19.52 4.85 16.25
N LYS A 670 -20.52 5.70 16.49
CA LYS A 670 -20.35 7.17 16.56
C LYS A 670 -21.07 7.76 17.73
N ALA A 671 -20.54 8.82 18.33
CA ALA A 671 -21.25 9.65 19.31
C ALA A 671 -22.47 10.31 18.64
N PHE A 672 -23.65 10.20 19.26
CA PHE A 672 -24.89 10.71 18.66
C PHE A 672 -25.80 11.45 19.63
N VAL A 673 -25.88 11.04 20.90
CA VAL A 673 -26.69 11.72 21.90
C VAL A 673 -25.78 12.30 22.99
N ASP A 674 -25.89 13.59 23.23
CA ASP A 674 -25.16 14.27 24.33
C ASP A 674 -25.98 14.17 25.62
N VAL A 675 -25.34 13.74 26.69
CA VAL A 675 -25.97 13.64 28.02
C VAL A 675 -25.19 14.46 29.03
N GLY A 676 -25.88 15.05 30.00
CA GLY A 676 -25.25 15.77 31.13
C GLY A 676 -24.57 14.80 32.12
N GLU A 677 -23.90 15.38 33.12
CA GLU A 677 -23.27 14.62 34.17
C GLU A 677 -24.29 13.83 34.98
N GLY A 678 -24.15 12.52 35.05
CA GLY A 678 -25.10 11.62 35.71
C GLY A 678 -26.39 11.36 34.93
N GLU A 679 -26.57 11.97 33.75
CA GLU A 679 -27.71 11.68 32.88
C GLU A 679 -27.46 10.38 32.06
N GLN A 680 -28.55 9.69 31.71
CA GLN A 680 -28.53 8.47 30.88
C GLN A 680 -29.55 8.59 29.74
N LEU A 681 -29.35 7.83 28.69
CA LEU A 681 -30.35 7.69 27.65
C LEU A 681 -31.55 6.90 28.20
N CYS A 682 -32.75 7.40 27.97
CA CYS A 682 -34.00 6.65 28.19
C CYS A 682 -34.21 5.66 27.02
N ARG A 683 -35.05 4.68 27.21
CA ARG A 683 -35.42 3.72 26.15
C ARG A 683 -35.93 4.46 24.91
N PRO A 684 -35.32 4.25 23.73
CA PRO A 684 -35.77 4.87 22.49
C PRO A 684 -37.20 4.48 22.15
N SER A 685 -37.98 5.44 21.66
CA SER A 685 -39.38 5.18 21.32
C SER A 685 -39.63 5.39 19.82
N LEU A 686 -40.27 4.41 19.17
CA LEU A 686 -40.59 4.50 17.76
C LEU A 686 -41.63 5.59 17.48
N VAL A 687 -41.32 6.51 16.59
CA VAL A 687 -42.22 7.57 16.09
C VAL A 687 -42.99 7.08 14.87
N GLY A 688 -42.32 6.46 13.92
CA GLY A 688 -42.98 5.93 12.71
C GLY A 688 -41.98 5.25 11.79
N GLY A 689 -42.46 4.59 10.76
CA GLY A 689 -41.64 3.92 9.74
C GLY A 689 -41.17 2.51 10.16
N ALA A 690 -41.86 1.82 11.06
CA ALA A 690 -41.53 0.44 11.41
C ALA A 690 -41.89 -0.53 10.29
N SER A 691 -41.11 -1.62 10.18
CA SER A 691 -41.48 -2.83 9.47
C SER A 691 -42.09 -3.84 10.48
N GLY A 692 -43.05 -4.63 10.04
CA GLY A 692 -43.73 -5.62 10.85
C GLY A 692 -44.95 -6.19 10.09
N ALA A 693 -45.59 -7.20 10.64
CA ALA A 693 -46.82 -7.76 10.04
C ALA A 693 -47.93 -6.70 9.87
N GLU A 694 -48.01 -5.81 10.87
CA GLU A 694 -48.93 -4.66 10.84
C GLU A 694 -48.11 -3.37 11.04
N PRO A 695 -48.02 -2.48 10.03
CA PRO A 695 -47.29 -1.22 10.20
C PRO A 695 -47.98 -0.33 11.26
N MET A 696 -47.22 0.04 12.31
CA MET A 696 -47.74 0.95 13.32
C MET A 696 -47.99 2.34 12.72
N PRO A 697 -49.14 2.99 13.02
CA PRO A 697 -49.38 4.36 12.57
C PRO A 697 -48.34 5.32 13.14
N ALA A 698 -48.01 6.38 12.41
CA ALA A 698 -47.09 7.40 12.91
C ALA A 698 -47.63 8.02 14.20
N ALA A 699 -46.77 8.20 15.19
CA ALA A 699 -47.13 8.83 16.47
C ALA A 699 -47.55 10.29 16.28
N THR A 700 -48.56 10.73 17.00
CA THR A 700 -49.04 12.08 16.96
C THR A 700 -48.71 12.88 18.20
N HIS A 701 -48.41 12.24 19.30
CA HIS A 701 -48.14 12.84 20.61
C HIS A 701 -46.91 12.21 21.25
N VAL A 702 -46.32 12.92 22.20
CA VAL A 702 -45.26 12.48 23.11
C VAL A 702 -45.79 12.49 24.53
N ALA A 703 -45.57 11.42 25.29
CA ALA A 703 -45.83 11.36 26.73
C ALA A 703 -44.49 11.25 27.47
N CYS A 704 -44.28 12.13 28.43
CA CYS A 704 -43.12 12.13 29.32
C CYS A 704 -43.57 11.73 30.71
N ALA A 705 -42.87 10.81 31.38
CA ALA A 705 -43.11 10.45 32.77
C ALA A 705 -41.88 10.70 33.61
N SER A 706 -42.01 11.45 34.73
CA SER A 706 -40.91 11.65 35.67
C SER A 706 -40.91 10.56 36.75
N THR A 707 -39.73 10.33 37.37
CA THR A 707 -39.60 9.43 38.53
C THR A 707 -40.41 9.91 39.74
N GLY A 708 -40.69 11.21 39.83
CA GLY A 708 -41.59 11.80 40.83
C GLY A 708 -43.10 11.63 40.56
N GLY A 709 -43.49 10.92 39.47
CA GLY A 709 -44.87 10.64 39.16
C GLY A 709 -45.62 11.74 38.43
N ARG A 710 -44.88 12.69 37.80
CA ARG A 710 -45.50 13.69 36.91
C ARG A 710 -45.56 13.20 35.47
N ILE A 711 -46.66 13.47 34.80
CA ILE A 711 -46.90 13.15 33.40
C ILE A 711 -47.16 14.45 32.61
N LEU A 712 -46.49 14.59 31.48
CA LEU A 712 -46.73 15.63 30.48
C LEU A 712 -46.93 15.00 29.11
N THR A 713 -48.00 15.41 28.42
CA THR A 713 -48.21 15.05 27.02
C THR A 713 -48.29 16.29 26.16
N PHE A 714 -47.71 16.24 24.95
CA PHE A 714 -47.72 17.32 24.00
C PHE A 714 -47.66 16.79 22.54
N ASP A 715 -47.93 17.68 21.59
CA ASP A 715 -47.93 17.32 20.19
C ASP A 715 -46.50 17.04 19.71
N ILE A 716 -46.32 15.94 18.95
CA ILE A 716 -45.00 15.56 18.42
C ILE A 716 -44.40 16.59 17.49
N ALA A 717 -45.23 17.43 16.85
CA ALA A 717 -44.77 18.54 15.98
C ALA A 717 -43.99 19.61 16.73
N GLU A 718 -44.09 19.67 18.09
CA GLU A 718 -43.24 20.55 18.89
C GLU A 718 -41.76 20.13 18.97
N LEU A 719 -41.43 18.90 18.47
CA LEU A 719 -40.06 18.38 18.47
C LEU A 719 -39.37 18.64 17.12
N LYS A 720 -38.08 18.84 17.19
CA LYS A 720 -37.22 18.95 16.01
C LYS A 720 -36.52 17.65 15.70
N SER A 721 -36.32 17.36 14.41
CA SER A 721 -35.41 16.32 13.96
C SER A 721 -33.96 16.85 13.99
N LEU A 722 -33.04 16.08 14.57
CA LEU A 722 -31.63 16.39 14.64
C LEU A 722 -30.79 15.32 13.89
N PRO A 723 -30.53 15.50 12.59
CA PRO A 723 -29.80 14.51 11.79
C PRO A 723 -28.35 14.24 12.25
N LYS A 724 -27.73 15.22 12.92
CA LYS A 724 -26.38 15.12 13.46
C LYS A 724 -26.30 14.67 14.92
N GLY A 725 -27.45 14.43 15.56
CA GLY A 725 -27.52 14.17 17.00
C GLY A 725 -27.39 15.44 17.86
N GLY A 726 -27.13 15.26 19.14
CA GLY A 726 -26.94 16.30 20.12
C GLY A 726 -27.75 16.06 21.41
N ARG A 727 -27.93 17.11 22.25
CA ARG A 727 -28.69 17.02 23.51
C ARG A 727 -30.22 17.10 23.31
N GLY A 728 -30.65 17.77 22.26
CA GLY A 728 -32.07 17.95 21.97
C GLY A 728 -32.70 19.16 22.67
N LEU A 729 -34.04 19.16 22.68
CA LEU A 729 -34.86 20.21 23.29
C LEU A 729 -35.39 19.73 24.64
N THR A 730 -35.65 20.65 25.58
CA THR A 730 -36.33 20.33 26.85
C THR A 730 -37.71 19.73 26.55
N LEU A 731 -37.97 18.51 27.00
CA LEU A 731 -39.26 17.82 26.88
C LEU A 731 -40.18 18.19 28.00
N ILE A 732 -39.71 18.09 29.25
CA ILE A 732 -40.41 18.37 30.51
C ILE A 732 -39.52 19.17 31.44
N ASP A 733 -40.09 20.11 32.18
CA ASP A 733 -39.43 20.85 33.26
C ASP A 733 -39.46 19.99 34.53
N LEU A 734 -38.30 19.45 34.89
CA LEU A 734 -38.13 18.56 36.06
C LEU A 734 -37.89 19.36 37.34
N GLU A 735 -38.45 18.95 38.46
CA GLU A 735 -38.16 19.52 39.79
C GLU A 735 -36.76 19.12 40.27
N ALA A 736 -36.22 19.91 41.18
CA ALA A 736 -34.94 19.58 41.78
C ALA A 736 -34.93 18.14 42.36
N LYS A 737 -33.98 17.31 41.97
CA LYS A 737 -33.84 15.88 42.29
C LYS A 737 -34.82 14.95 41.61
N ASP A 738 -35.67 15.41 40.69
CA ASP A 738 -36.49 14.55 39.83
C ASP A 738 -35.75 14.23 38.52
N THR A 739 -36.02 13.11 37.93
CA THR A 739 -35.44 12.69 36.66
C THR A 739 -36.53 12.19 35.71
N LEU A 740 -36.27 12.25 34.40
CA LEU A 740 -37.18 11.65 33.43
C LEU A 740 -37.04 10.13 33.48
N ALA A 741 -38.13 9.42 33.83
CA ALA A 741 -38.19 7.98 33.77
C ALA A 741 -38.23 7.48 32.31
N GLY A 742 -38.81 8.23 31.39
CA GLY A 742 -38.81 7.96 29.97
C GLY A 742 -39.76 8.89 29.18
N ALA A 743 -39.66 8.82 27.85
CA ALA A 743 -40.54 9.51 26.93
C ALA A 743 -40.96 8.53 25.82
N ALA A 744 -42.27 8.45 25.57
CA ALA A 744 -42.82 7.59 24.53
C ALA A 744 -43.64 8.41 23.51
N ALA A 745 -43.37 8.14 22.24
CA ALA A 745 -44.18 8.66 21.13
C ALA A 745 -45.39 7.74 20.96
N TYR A 746 -46.65 8.28 20.95
CA TYR A 746 -47.86 7.47 20.94
C TYR A 746 -48.98 8.02 20.06
N THR A 747 -49.98 7.17 19.81
CA THR A 747 -51.25 7.52 19.12
C THR A 747 -52.44 7.34 20.05
N ARG A 748 -52.53 6.23 20.74
CA ARG A 748 -53.73 5.84 21.57
C ARG A 748 -53.36 5.62 23.03
N SER A 749 -52.33 4.86 23.34
CA SER A 749 -52.02 4.50 24.70
C SER A 749 -50.50 4.33 24.92
N VAL A 750 -50.08 4.47 26.15
CA VAL A 750 -48.72 4.20 26.64
C VAL A 750 -48.81 3.33 27.90
N LYS A 751 -47.82 2.48 28.10
CA LYS A 751 -47.65 1.70 29.31
C LYS A 751 -46.53 2.27 30.13
N ILE A 752 -46.80 2.54 31.38
CA ILE A 752 -45.84 2.99 32.39
C ILE A 752 -45.49 1.82 33.29
N GLU A 753 -44.23 1.49 33.41
CA GLU A 753 -43.68 0.46 34.25
C GLU A 753 -42.89 1.07 35.38
N GLY A 754 -42.93 0.45 36.56
CA GLY A 754 -42.23 0.97 37.72
C GLY A 754 -42.24 0.05 38.92
N ILE A 755 -41.77 0.58 40.05
CA ILE A 755 -41.62 -0.19 41.27
C ILE A 755 -42.59 0.34 42.32
N GLY A 756 -43.50 -0.54 42.79
CA GLY A 756 -44.47 -0.27 43.81
C GLY A 756 -43.91 -0.38 45.24
N ARG A 757 -44.71 -0.09 46.24
CA ARG A 757 -44.35 -0.25 47.65
C ARG A 757 -44.04 -1.73 47.95
N GLY A 758 -42.82 -1.98 48.46
CA GLY A 758 -42.34 -3.33 48.73
C GLY A 758 -41.49 -3.95 47.61
N GLY A 759 -41.05 -3.16 46.60
CA GLY A 759 -40.09 -3.60 45.59
C GLY A 759 -40.71 -4.46 44.47
N LYS A 760 -42.03 -4.57 44.39
CA LYS A 760 -42.74 -5.38 43.35
C LYS A 760 -42.89 -4.51 42.09
N GLU A 761 -42.57 -5.09 40.93
CA GLU A 761 -42.84 -4.49 39.63
C GLU A 761 -44.34 -4.28 39.45
N ARG A 762 -44.71 -3.14 38.92
CA ARG A 762 -46.08 -2.74 38.55
C ARG A 762 -46.08 -2.05 37.21
N GLU A 763 -47.17 -2.21 36.49
CA GLU A 763 -47.41 -1.58 35.22
C GLU A 763 -48.83 -1.01 35.17
N GLU A 764 -48.99 0.08 34.43
CA GLU A 764 -50.29 0.69 34.18
C GLU A 764 -50.36 1.20 32.72
N THR A 765 -51.43 0.84 32.02
CA THR A 765 -51.66 1.35 30.66
C THR A 765 -52.60 2.58 30.74
N LEU A 766 -52.08 3.72 30.26
CA LEU A 766 -52.81 4.97 30.17
C LEU A 766 -53.38 5.17 28.77
N GLU A 767 -54.67 5.22 28.65
CA GLU A 767 -55.37 5.51 27.41
C GLU A 767 -55.40 7.01 27.08
N ILE A 768 -55.57 7.36 25.77
CA ILE A 768 -55.57 8.75 25.29
C ILE A 768 -56.50 9.67 26.09
N ARG A 769 -57.63 9.20 26.65
CA ARG A 769 -58.53 10.01 27.50
C ARG A 769 -57.83 10.44 28.75
N THR A 770 -57.12 9.57 29.43
CA THR A 770 -56.34 9.85 30.65
C THR A 770 -55.13 10.75 30.33
N LEU A 771 -54.43 10.46 29.25
CA LEU A 771 -53.27 11.23 28.77
C LEU A 771 -53.65 12.68 28.41
N ASN A 772 -54.81 12.90 27.83
CA ASN A 772 -55.34 14.24 27.54
C ASN A 772 -55.48 15.13 28.80
N ASN A 773 -55.72 14.54 29.99
CA ASN A 773 -55.75 15.29 31.24
C ASN A 773 -54.36 15.90 31.62
N ALA A 774 -53.27 15.26 31.13
CA ALA A 774 -51.88 15.73 31.31
C ALA A 774 -51.38 16.54 30.12
N ARG A 775 -52.22 16.91 29.16
CA ARG A 775 -51.83 17.67 27.97
C ARG A 775 -51.36 19.10 28.31
N GLY A 776 -50.28 19.52 27.71
CA GLY A 776 -49.69 20.83 27.84
C GLY A 776 -48.74 21.11 26.70
N SER A 777 -48.06 22.23 26.72
CA SER A 777 -46.93 22.54 25.83
C SER A 777 -45.65 21.91 26.34
N ARG A 778 -44.75 21.58 25.45
CA ARG A 778 -43.40 21.11 25.79
C ARG A 778 -42.71 22.02 26.82
N ALA A 779 -41.78 21.45 27.56
CA ALA A 779 -41.02 22.16 28.62
C ALA A 779 -41.85 22.73 29.78
N ARG A 780 -43.01 22.13 30.08
CA ARG A 780 -43.81 22.43 31.30
C ARG A 780 -43.59 21.32 32.33
N LYS A 781 -43.95 21.56 33.62
CA LYS A 781 -43.74 20.63 34.74
C LYS A 781 -44.56 19.38 34.71
N GLY A 782 -45.55 19.26 33.84
CA GLY A 782 -46.49 18.18 33.86
C GLY A 782 -47.44 18.15 35.06
N LYS A 783 -48.40 17.23 35.05
CA LYS A 783 -49.42 17.03 36.14
C LYS A 783 -49.01 15.79 36.94
N ALA A 784 -49.26 15.84 38.25
CA ALA A 784 -49.14 14.67 39.11
C ALA A 784 -50.13 13.62 38.72
N ALA A 785 -49.70 12.37 38.57
CA ALA A 785 -50.49 11.18 38.28
C ALA A 785 -50.50 10.26 39.50
N ASP A 786 -51.63 9.76 39.91
CA ASP A 786 -51.73 8.78 41.01
C ASP A 786 -51.60 7.37 40.46
N LEU A 787 -50.33 6.94 40.24
CA LEU A 787 -49.98 5.65 39.69
C LEU A 787 -49.79 4.55 40.74
N GLY A 788 -49.80 4.94 42.07
CA GLY A 788 -49.56 4.01 43.16
C GLY A 788 -48.16 3.35 43.17
N PHE A 789 -47.30 3.73 42.24
CA PHE A 789 -45.89 3.26 42.10
C PHE A 789 -45.02 4.37 41.51
N LYS A 790 -43.67 4.20 41.63
CA LYS A 790 -42.70 5.12 41.03
C LYS A 790 -42.41 4.69 39.60
N PRO A 791 -42.63 5.57 38.58
CA PRO A 791 -42.30 5.27 37.22
C PRO A 791 -40.79 4.99 37.02
N ALA A 792 -40.47 3.95 36.29
CA ALA A 792 -39.12 3.59 35.90
C ALA A 792 -38.92 3.62 34.36
N SER A 793 -39.99 3.30 33.61
CA SER A 793 -40.01 3.41 32.16
C SER A 793 -41.37 3.74 31.62
N ILE A 794 -41.43 4.24 30.37
CA ILE A 794 -42.68 4.43 29.63
C ILE A 794 -42.48 3.91 28.22
N VAL A 795 -43.39 3.09 27.75
CA VAL A 795 -43.31 2.49 26.42
C VAL A 795 -44.61 2.69 25.64
N ARG A 796 -44.51 2.78 24.35
CA ARG A 796 -45.66 2.82 23.45
C ARG A 796 -46.34 1.44 23.44
N VAL A 797 -47.67 1.44 23.52
CA VAL A 797 -48.44 0.20 23.36
C VAL A 797 -49.11 0.15 21.99
N GLN A 798 -49.70 1.24 21.53
CA GLN A 798 -50.28 1.42 20.18
C GLN A 798 -50.17 2.87 19.71
#